data_fbe317b9599683b07fe22c8d44f68155
#
_entry.id   fbe317b9599683b07fe22c8d44f68155
#
_cell.length_a   1.000
_cell.length_b   1.000
_cell.length_c   1.000
_cell.angle_alpha   90.00
_cell.angle_beta   90.00
_cell.angle_gamma   90.00
#
_symmetry.space_group_name_H-M   'P 1'
#
loop_
_entity.id
_entity.type
_entity.pdbx_description
1 polymer ?
#
loop_
_entity_poly.entity_id
_entity_poly.type
_entity_poly.pdbx_seq_one_letter_code
_entity_poly.pdbx_strand_id
1 'polypeptide(L)'
;MAKKYNEDYDIRIAPEFSGQDSNLRTTSKSQKYFLIFLVAVGIYSGFQTATQYFASELQYSPYLGNAMFYIGDVPIYFPFKILTSWGDIIKAYPNLSEETYSIGYCGSAPFLIIALLIKFFTSNKLSGNRFLHGSARWANRKDIERMALIPHKLTFEDKVYNLMPWHKKKIKEIKPEGVFVGAWQDPKTGEVKYLRHNGPEHILCVAPTRSGKGVGLVNPTMLTWMYSFVATDLKGELCALTGGWNKECANKYYIRFEPAKKRQCIDEAKGLYNVARWNPLEEIRAEGSTEYCYDHKTDSLKKRICDGTKETADTQNIVTQIVDPKGEGLKDHWAKTAYELLVGCVVHLKHNCPEKCNIATLSLMLAGQIDTAKIREKYMASQNGDTSSIDDESDDSDTMDVKNLWEDMAKGLDREGKPYKARDAAIIAGQHMKDRPNEEAGSVLSTATSFLSLYTDPIIAENTSCSDFRIKQIMNSDKPVALYLVTEPTDKDRLSPLVKLFISLVLTLCASDMEFEKGRSVKSYKNKMLLMLDEFPSLGKVEKMQESLAFIAGYGMKAYLITQDMAQLFDKYGKDESISSNCHVNIFYAPLKTETAQIMSDKAGTTTILEENKSISGGGLKASTSRSMQATGRALITKDECMQLAAPVKDNLGNIQKPGEMLIFTAGQPAIHGIQPLYFQNPLLLKRAQIECPAATDIILKNGRLISEIEEEEKQKNIDKNPFEI
;
A
#
# COMPACT_ATOMS: atom_id res chain seq x y z
N MET A 1 21.72 8.86 -24.04
CA MET A 1 21.65 7.79 -23.01
C MET A 1 20.39 6.93 -23.11
N ALA A 2 19.23 7.45 -23.49
CA ALA A 2 18.00 6.64 -23.64
C ALA A 2 18.05 5.55 -24.73
N LYS A 3 18.80 5.75 -25.83
CA LYS A 3 18.92 4.77 -26.92
C LYS A 3 19.74 3.51 -26.56
N LYS A 4 20.67 3.60 -25.60
CA LYS A 4 21.51 2.46 -25.18
C LYS A 4 20.81 1.52 -24.16
N TYR A 5 19.73 1.99 -23.52
CA TYR A 5 18.92 1.19 -22.61
C TYR A 5 18.02 0.17 -23.32
N ASN A 6 17.68 0.42 -24.59
CA ASN A 6 16.77 -0.46 -25.35
C ASN A 6 17.42 -1.74 -25.86
N GLU A 7 18.73 -1.74 -26.13
CA GLU A 7 19.38 -2.88 -26.78
C GLU A 7 19.62 -4.07 -25.85
N ASP A 8 19.94 -3.82 -24.56
CA ASP A 8 20.24 -4.89 -23.59
C ASP A 8 18.97 -5.49 -22.91
N TYR A 9 17.85 -4.78 -22.91
CA TYR A 9 16.59 -5.26 -22.33
C TYR A 9 15.71 -6.04 -23.32
N ASP A 10 15.87 -5.77 -24.60
CA ASP A 10 15.09 -6.42 -25.69
C ASP A 10 15.43 -7.91 -25.85
N ILE A 11 16.61 -8.34 -25.37
CA ILE A 11 17.11 -9.70 -25.64
C ILE A 11 16.45 -10.77 -24.78
N ARG A 12 15.94 -10.43 -23.57
CA ARG A 12 15.37 -11.41 -22.64
C ARG A 12 13.84 -11.42 -22.54
N ILE A 13 13.19 -10.32 -22.84
CA ILE A 13 11.72 -10.18 -22.70
C ILE A 13 11.00 -10.36 -24.04
N ALA A 14 11.65 -10.01 -25.14
CA ALA A 14 10.98 -9.87 -26.42
C ALA A 14 10.69 -11.18 -27.20
N PRO A 15 11.59 -12.19 -27.30
CA PRO A 15 11.37 -13.27 -28.27
C PRO A 15 10.36 -14.32 -27.83
N GLU A 16 10.28 -14.65 -26.55
CA GLU A 16 9.45 -15.77 -26.08
C GLU A 16 8.01 -15.39 -25.71
N PHE A 17 7.79 -14.17 -25.22
CA PHE A 17 6.47 -13.72 -24.80
C PHE A 17 5.68 -12.96 -25.87
N SER A 18 6.36 -12.25 -26.77
CA SER A 18 5.73 -11.64 -27.94
C SER A 18 5.35 -12.65 -29.01
N GLY A 19 6.03 -13.80 -29.04
CA GLY A 19 5.73 -14.91 -29.97
C GLY A 19 4.34 -15.52 -29.79
N GLN A 20 3.76 -15.43 -28.59
CA GLN A 20 2.40 -15.91 -28.34
C GLN A 20 1.32 -15.07 -29.01
N ASP A 21 1.50 -13.78 -29.15
CA ASP A 21 0.56 -12.89 -29.85
C ASP A 21 0.80 -12.86 -31.37
N SER A 22 2.02 -13.15 -31.84
CA SER A 22 2.37 -13.06 -33.26
C SER A 22 1.99 -14.27 -34.08
N ASN A 23 1.92 -15.47 -33.48
CA ASN A 23 1.60 -16.70 -34.20
C ASN A 23 0.09 -17.01 -34.29
N LEU A 24 -0.73 -16.32 -33.55
CA LEU A 24 -2.19 -16.37 -33.66
C LEU A 24 -2.68 -15.10 -34.37
N ARG A 25 -2.26 -14.92 -35.63
CA ARG A 25 -2.86 -13.89 -36.47
C ARG A 25 -4.36 -14.16 -36.61
N THR A 26 -5.18 -13.56 -35.75
CA THR A 26 -6.52 -13.17 -36.23
C THR A 26 -6.28 -12.39 -37.50
N THR A 27 -7.05 -12.66 -38.56
CA THR A 27 -7.05 -11.79 -39.76
C THR A 27 -7.04 -10.37 -39.24
N SER A 28 -5.95 -9.65 -39.48
CA SER A 28 -5.81 -8.32 -38.87
C SER A 28 -7.02 -7.52 -39.34
N LYS A 29 -7.49 -6.58 -38.55
CA LYS A 29 -8.61 -5.71 -38.97
C LYS A 29 -8.32 -5.14 -40.35
N SER A 30 -7.06 -4.83 -40.65
CA SER A 30 -6.61 -4.37 -41.98
C SER A 30 -6.81 -5.41 -43.08
N GLN A 31 -6.61 -6.71 -42.85
CA GLN A 31 -6.87 -7.77 -43.81
C GLN A 31 -8.36 -7.97 -44.10
N LYS A 32 -9.23 -7.83 -43.08
CA LYS A 32 -10.68 -7.85 -43.25
C LYS A 32 -11.15 -6.66 -44.12
N TYR A 33 -10.66 -5.47 -43.82
CA TYR A 33 -10.97 -4.28 -44.60
C TYR A 33 -10.41 -4.38 -46.04
N PHE A 34 -9.23 -4.97 -46.21
CA PHE A 34 -8.65 -5.19 -47.53
C PHE A 34 -9.46 -6.20 -48.36
N LEU A 35 -9.95 -7.29 -47.77
CA LEU A 35 -10.86 -8.24 -48.44
C LEU A 35 -12.19 -7.58 -48.85
N ILE A 36 -12.78 -6.78 -47.96
CA ILE A 36 -14.00 -6.02 -48.28
C ILE A 36 -13.74 -5.03 -49.41
N PHE A 37 -12.59 -4.35 -49.40
CA PHE A 37 -12.18 -3.45 -50.45
C PHE A 37 -12.02 -4.16 -51.80
N LEU A 38 -11.36 -5.33 -51.85
CA LEU A 38 -11.22 -6.13 -53.07
C LEU A 38 -12.56 -6.57 -53.66
N VAL A 39 -13.50 -7.00 -52.80
CA VAL A 39 -14.85 -7.36 -53.23
C VAL A 39 -15.58 -6.14 -53.79
N ALA A 40 -15.48 -5.00 -53.13
CA ALA A 40 -16.09 -3.76 -53.61
C ALA A 40 -15.51 -3.31 -54.97
N VAL A 41 -14.18 -3.39 -55.12
CA VAL A 41 -13.51 -3.10 -56.42
C VAL A 41 -13.96 -4.10 -57.50
N GLY A 42 -14.10 -5.38 -57.14
CA GLY A 42 -14.62 -6.40 -58.08
C GLY A 42 -16.05 -6.09 -58.55
N ILE A 43 -16.93 -5.73 -57.65
CA ILE A 43 -18.32 -5.33 -58.00
C ILE A 43 -18.30 -4.09 -58.89
N TYR A 44 -17.52 -3.07 -58.52
CA TYR A 44 -17.40 -1.85 -59.33
C TYR A 44 -16.87 -2.13 -60.74
N SER A 45 -15.78 -2.94 -60.85
CA SER A 45 -15.18 -3.35 -62.13
C SER A 45 -16.17 -4.14 -62.96
N GLY A 46 -16.93 -5.07 -62.38
CA GLY A 46 -17.96 -5.82 -63.07
C GLY A 46 -19.05 -4.96 -63.68
N PHE A 47 -19.56 -4.00 -62.91
CA PHE A 47 -20.55 -3.05 -63.42
C PHE A 47 -19.97 -2.10 -64.45
N GLN A 48 -18.70 -1.67 -64.30
CA GLN A 48 -18.04 -0.81 -65.27
C GLN A 48 -17.85 -1.53 -66.61
N THR A 49 -17.36 -2.78 -66.59
CA THR A 49 -17.20 -3.57 -67.85
C THR A 49 -18.54 -3.87 -68.51
N ALA A 50 -19.55 -4.25 -67.74
CA ALA A 50 -20.89 -4.46 -68.29
C ALA A 50 -21.48 -3.19 -68.93
N THR A 51 -21.41 -2.07 -68.23
CA THR A 51 -21.94 -0.78 -68.70
C THR A 51 -21.22 -0.32 -69.95
N GLN A 52 -19.90 -0.46 -70.00
CA GLN A 52 -19.10 -0.02 -71.13
C GLN A 52 -19.27 -0.93 -72.34
N TYR A 53 -19.40 -2.26 -72.13
CA TYR A 53 -19.69 -3.23 -73.20
C TYR A 53 -21.06 -2.94 -73.79
N PHE A 54 -22.09 -2.78 -73.02
CA PHE A 54 -23.43 -2.45 -73.50
C PHE A 54 -23.44 -1.17 -74.31
N ALA A 55 -22.69 -0.15 -73.86
CA ALA A 55 -22.58 1.12 -74.57
C ALA A 55 -21.85 0.96 -75.95
N SER A 56 -20.78 0.09 -75.97
CA SER A 56 -20.02 -0.17 -77.20
C SER A 56 -20.84 -0.90 -78.31
N GLU A 57 -21.64 -1.89 -77.88
CA GLU A 57 -22.52 -2.62 -78.80
C GLU A 57 -23.62 -1.73 -79.42
N LEU A 58 -24.06 -0.71 -78.66
CA LEU A 58 -24.97 0.32 -79.13
C LEU A 58 -24.25 1.50 -79.82
N GLN A 59 -22.96 1.29 -80.23
CA GLN A 59 -22.13 2.30 -80.92
C GLN A 59 -22.16 3.67 -80.24
N TYR A 60 -22.18 3.67 -78.91
CA TYR A 60 -22.23 4.88 -78.08
C TYR A 60 -23.36 5.86 -78.45
N SER A 61 -24.52 5.32 -78.79
CA SER A 61 -25.69 6.09 -79.27
C SER A 61 -26.00 7.28 -78.35
N PRO A 62 -26.41 8.44 -78.87
CA PRO A 62 -26.82 9.60 -78.07
C PRO A 62 -27.95 9.33 -77.05
N TYR A 63 -28.75 8.29 -77.30
CA TYR A 63 -29.84 7.88 -76.34
C TYR A 63 -29.32 7.33 -75.01
N LEU A 64 -28.05 6.99 -74.90
CA LEU A 64 -27.41 6.52 -73.66
C LEU A 64 -27.14 7.67 -72.67
N GLY A 65 -27.38 8.91 -73.15
CA GLY A 65 -27.19 10.12 -72.28
C GLY A 65 -25.71 10.48 -72.08
N ASN A 66 -25.45 11.43 -71.19
CA ASN A 66 -24.12 12.01 -71.06
C ASN A 66 -23.10 10.99 -70.48
N ALA A 67 -21.91 10.95 -71.10
CA ALA A 67 -20.76 10.25 -70.51
C ALA A 67 -20.25 10.93 -69.23
N MET A 68 -19.61 10.16 -68.40
CA MET A 68 -18.94 10.66 -67.19
C MET A 68 -17.65 11.43 -67.51
N PHE A 69 -16.86 10.85 -68.47
CA PHE A 69 -15.68 11.48 -69.03
C PHE A 69 -15.32 10.74 -70.31
N TYR A 70 -14.33 11.24 -71.09
CA TYR A 70 -13.86 10.63 -72.39
C TYR A 70 -12.40 10.17 -72.24
N ILE A 71 -12.07 9.00 -72.72
CA ILE A 71 -10.69 8.52 -72.92
C ILE A 71 -10.44 8.45 -74.45
N GLY A 72 -9.73 9.46 -74.94
CA GLY A 72 -9.70 9.69 -76.41
C GLY A 72 -11.10 10.00 -76.89
N ASP A 73 -11.55 9.27 -77.96
CA ASP A 73 -12.90 9.41 -78.55
C ASP A 73 -13.94 8.49 -77.91
N VAL A 74 -13.54 7.67 -76.92
CA VAL A 74 -14.42 6.70 -76.24
C VAL A 74 -15.09 7.31 -75.03
N PRO A 75 -16.43 7.45 -74.98
CA PRO A 75 -17.15 7.92 -73.82
C PRO A 75 -17.21 6.84 -72.77
N ILE A 76 -16.84 7.22 -71.52
CA ILE A 76 -16.90 6.35 -70.34
C ILE A 76 -18.13 6.73 -69.51
N TYR A 77 -18.97 5.72 -69.26
CA TYR A 77 -20.22 5.90 -68.54
C TYR A 77 -20.08 5.48 -67.05
N PHE A 78 -21.00 6.05 -66.27
CA PHE A 78 -21.05 5.69 -64.83
C PHE A 78 -21.40 4.19 -64.65
N PRO A 79 -20.66 3.40 -63.82
CA PRO A 79 -20.79 1.93 -63.78
C PRO A 79 -22.21 1.41 -63.53
N PHE A 80 -22.97 2.11 -62.71
CA PHE A 80 -24.32 1.67 -62.31
C PHE A 80 -25.43 2.20 -63.24
N LYS A 81 -25.13 2.87 -64.35
CA LYS A 81 -26.17 3.28 -65.36
C LYS A 81 -26.99 2.10 -65.86
N ILE A 82 -26.34 0.94 -66.00
CA ILE A 82 -26.97 -0.30 -66.37
C ILE A 82 -28.11 -0.75 -65.40
N LEU A 83 -28.00 -0.41 -64.13
CA LEU A 83 -29.02 -0.72 -63.11
C LEU A 83 -30.03 0.41 -62.94
N THR A 84 -29.72 1.60 -63.34
CA THR A 84 -30.52 2.82 -63.08
C THR A 84 -31.18 3.35 -64.33
N SER A 85 -30.53 4.28 -64.99
CA SER A 85 -31.11 5.02 -66.14
C SER A 85 -31.27 4.19 -67.44
N TRP A 86 -30.56 3.07 -67.58
CA TRP A 86 -30.66 2.19 -68.74
C TRP A 86 -31.53 0.94 -68.53
N GLY A 87 -32.19 0.79 -67.39
CA GLY A 87 -32.98 -0.38 -67.06
C GLY A 87 -34.06 -0.73 -68.06
N ASP A 88 -34.72 0.26 -68.67
CA ASP A 88 -35.73 0.03 -69.74
C ASP A 88 -35.10 -0.19 -71.17
N ILE A 89 -33.94 0.43 -71.40
CA ILE A 89 -33.19 0.21 -72.65
C ILE A 89 -32.67 -1.25 -72.68
N ILE A 90 -32.16 -1.75 -71.60
CA ILE A 90 -31.67 -3.14 -71.50
C ILE A 90 -32.77 -4.16 -71.74
N LYS A 91 -33.97 -3.94 -71.20
CA LYS A 91 -35.12 -4.81 -71.39
C LYS A 91 -35.54 -4.86 -72.86
N ALA A 92 -35.29 -3.82 -73.69
CA ALA A 92 -35.57 -3.78 -75.11
C ALA A 92 -34.61 -4.65 -75.93
N TYR A 93 -33.44 -5.03 -75.37
CA TYR A 93 -32.41 -5.86 -76.01
C TYR A 93 -32.07 -7.11 -75.23
N PRO A 94 -32.96 -8.12 -75.10
CA PRO A 94 -32.79 -9.24 -74.19
C PRO A 94 -31.53 -10.07 -74.47
N ASN A 95 -31.17 -10.35 -75.67
CA ASN A 95 -29.97 -11.13 -76.09
C ASN A 95 -28.69 -10.37 -75.66
N LEU A 96 -28.60 -9.07 -75.92
CA LEU A 96 -27.48 -8.24 -75.61
C LEU A 96 -27.38 -8.07 -74.06
N SER A 97 -28.47 -8.13 -73.31
CA SER A 97 -28.47 -8.06 -71.88
C SER A 97 -27.79 -9.28 -71.24
N GLU A 98 -28.04 -10.51 -71.73
CA GLU A 98 -27.41 -11.73 -71.28
C GLU A 98 -25.88 -11.72 -71.49
N GLU A 99 -25.45 -11.28 -72.65
CA GLU A 99 -24.01 -11.11 -73.00
C GLU A 99 -23.37 -10.06 -72.16
N THR A 100 -24.05 -8.93 -71.88
CA THR A 100 -23.60 -7.83 -71.09
C THR A 100 -23.36 -8.27 -69.62
N TYR A 101 -24.28 -9.03 -69.02
CA TYR A 101 -24.10 -9.55 -67.66
C TYR A 101 -22.98 -10.59 -67.60
N SER A 102 -22.85 -11.45 -68.59
CA SER A 102 -21.76 -12.43 -68.71
C SER A 102 -20.39 -11.74 -68.73
N ILE A 103 -20.23 -10.67 -69.48
CA ILE A 103 -19.00 -9.86 -69.56
C ILE A 103 -18.77 -9.12 -68.21
N GLY A 104 -19.84 -8.64 -67.59
CA GLY A 104 -19.74 -8.07 -66.20
C GLY A 104 -19.21 -9.05 -65.20
N TYR A 105 -19.64 -10.31 -65.22
CA TYR A 105 -19.08 -11.37 -64.41
C TYR A 105 -17.60 -11.60 -64.71
N CYS A 106 -17.17 -11.62 -65.95
CA CYS A 106 -15.77 -11.70 -66.33
C CYS A 106 -14.94 -10.53 -65.84
N GLY A 107 -15.49 -9.33 -65.78
CA GLY A 107 -14.83 -8.13 -65.21
C GLY A 107 -14.65 -8.15 -63.71
N SER A 108 -15.57 -8.82 -62.99
CA SER A 108 -15.48 -8.97 -61.52
C SER A 108 -14.63 -10.18 -61.10
N ALA A 109 -14.54 -11.23 -61.92
CA ALA A 109 -13.94 -12.52 -61.59
C ALA A 109 -12.48 -12.43 -61.04
N PRO A 110 -11.55 -11.68 -61.65
CA PRO A 110 -10.17 -11.61 -61.19
C PRO A 110 -10.09 -11.15 -59.73
N PHE A 111 -10.85 -10.14 -59.35
CA PHE A 111 -10.84 -9.58 -57.98
C PHE A 111 -11.46 -10.54 -56.98
N LEU A 112 -12.53 -11.23 -57.34
CA LEU A 112 -13.19 -12.23 -56.48
C LEU A 112 -12.32 -13.46 -56.32
N ILE A 113 -11.62 -13.93 -57.37
CA ILE A 113 -10.66 -15.03 -57.29
C ILE A 113 -9.49 -14.66 -56.40
N ILE A 114 -8.93 -13.46 -56.51
CA ILE A 114 -7.86 -12.97 -55.66
C ILE A 114 -8.33 -12.92 -54.19
N ALA A 115 -9.54 -12.39 -53.94
CA ALA A 115 -10.11 -12.34 -52.60
C ALA A 115 -10.32 -13.76 -51.99
N LEU A 116 -10.78 -14.71 -52.80
CA LEU A 116 -10.93 -16.13 -52.42
C LEU A 116 -9.58 -16.79 -52.16
N LEU A 117 -8.58 -16.58 -53.01
CA LEU A 117 -7.22 -17.10 -52.80
C LEU A 117 -6.60 -16.53 -51.49
N ILE A 118 -6.71 -15.21 -51.31
CA ILE A 118 -6.23 -14.58 -50.02
C ILE A 118 -6.96 -15.20 -48.82
N LYS A 119 -8.28 -15.37 -48.90
CA LYS A 119 -9.05 -16.00 -47.81
C LYS A 119 -8.63 -17.46 -47.61
N PHE A 120 -8.42 -18.24 -48.68
CA PHE A 120 -8.00 -19.64 -48.61
C PHE A 120 -6.61 -19.78 -48.01
N PHE A 121 -5.61 -19.01 -48.47
CA PHE A 121 -4.25 -19.04 -47.92
C PHE A 121 -4.14 -18.45 -46.51
N THR A 122 -5.06 -17.59 -46.10
CA THR A 122 -5.09 -17.03 -44.74
C THR A 122 -5.98 -17.82 -43.76
N SER A 123 -6.88 -18.70 -44.27
CA SER A 123 -7.84 -19.46 -43.44
C SER A 123 -7.32 -20.80 -42.91
N ASN A 124 -6.17 -21.29 -43.38
CA ASN A 124 -5.56 -22.52 -42.87
C ASN A 124 -4.94 -22.31 -41.50
N LYS A 125 -5.77 -22.02 -40.50
CA LYS A 125 -5.38 -21.99 -39.09
C LYS A 125 -6.13 -23.06 -38.37
N LEU A 126 -5.37 -24.04 -37.88
CA LEU A 126 -5.84 -24.96 -36.85
C LEU A 126 -6.34 -24.12 -35.66
N SER A 127 -7.64 -24.18 -35.44
CA SER A 127 -8.28 -23.49 -34.30
C SER A 127 -8.05 -24.32 -33.05
N GLY A 128 -6.91 -24.07 -32.40
CA GLY A 128 -6.68 -24.56 -31.03
C GLY A 128 -7.43 -23.70 -30.01
N ASN A 129 -8.00 -24.31 -28.98
CA ASN A 129 -8.59 -23.56 -27.89
C ASN A 129 -7.47 -22.89 -27.09
N ARG A 130 -7.40 -21.54 -27.18
CA ARG A 130 -6.32 -20.70 -26.58
C ARG A 130 -6.23 -20.77 -25.06
N PHE A 131 -7.27 -21.27 -24.41
CA PHE A 131 -7.39 -21.25 -22.95
C PHE A 131 -7.60 -22.66 -22.38
N LEU A 132 -7.23 -23.69 -23.15
CA LEU A 132 -7.48 -25.08 -22.77
C LEU A 132 -6.81 -25.45 -21.44
N HIS A 133 -5.60 -25.00 -21.21
CA HIS A 133 -4.79 -25.30 -20.02
C HIS A 133 -4.57 -24.10 -19.08
N GLY A 134 -5.00 -22.90 -19.47
CA GLY A 134 -4.86 -21.70 -18.66
C GLY A 134 -4.92 -20.40 -19.47
N SER A 135 -5.33 -19.32 -18.79
CA SER A 135 -5.53 -18.00 -19.41
C SER A 135 -4.57 -16.93 -18.86
N ALA A 136 -3.58 -17.34 -18.06
CA ALA A 136 -2.61 -16.40 -17.47
C ALA A 136 -1.81 -15.68 -18.57
N ARG A 137 -1.60 -14.38 -18.36
CA ARG A 137 -0.84 -13.52 -19.26
C ARG A 137 -0.25 -12.34 -18.51
N TRP A 138 0.75 -11.72 -19.08
CA TRP A 138 1.27 -10.46 -18.56
C TRP A 138 0.28 -9.32 -18.78
N ALA A 139 0.26 -8.40 -17.81
CA ALA A 139 -0.54 -7.19 -17.89
C ALA A 139 -0.02 -6.29 -19.01
N ASN A 140 -0.93 -5.78 -19.81
CA ASN A 140 -0.65 -4.75 -20.79
C ASN A 140 -1.04 -3.36 -20.27
N ARG A 141 -0.74 -2.30 -21.04
CA ARG A 141 -1.04 -0.93 -20.66
C ARG A 141 -2.51 -0.71 -20.24
N LYS A 142 -3.46 -1.31 -20.96
CA LYS A 142 -4.90 -1.17 -20.65
C LYS A 142 -5.28 -1.84 -19.33
N ASP A 143 -4.63 -2.95 -19.00
CA ASP A 143 -4.83 -3.61 -17.71
C ASP A 143 -4.29 -2.72 -16.59
N ILE A 144 -3.09 -2.16 -16.73
CA ILE A 144 -2.47 -1.28 -15.75
C ILE A 144 -3.28 0.02 -15.56
N GLU A 145 -3.82 0.59 -16.64
CA GLU A 145 -4.75 1.72 -16.57
C GLU A 145 -6.05 1.35 -15.84
N ARG A 146 -6.58 0.15 -16.08
CA ARG A 146 -7.78 -0.36 -15.38
C ARG A 146 -7.54 -0.59 -13.88
N MET A 147 -6.34 -1.02 -13.50
CA MET A 147 -5.91 -1.14 -12.10
C MET A 147 -5.68 0.22 -11.44
N ALA A 148 -5.78 1.33 -12.18
CA ALA A 148 -5.52 2.70 -11.70
C ALA A 148 -4.11 2.91 -11.12
N LEU A 149 -3.12 2.13 -11.60
CA LEU A 149 -1.73 2.22 -11.13
C LEU A 149 -0.92 3.31 -11.82
N ILE A 150 -1.35 3.77 -13.01
CA ILE A 150 -0.73 4.88 -13.74
C ILE A 150 -1.72 6.04 -13.89
N PRO A 151 -1.22 7.30 -13.99
CA PRO A 151 -2.10 8.43 -14.20
C PRO A 151 -2.81 8.31 -15.55
N HIS A 152 -4.10 8.57 -15.55
CA HIS A 152 -4.93 8.62 -16.75
C HIS A 152 -5.57 10.01 -16.86
N LYS A 153 -5.18 10.75 -17.88
CA LYS A 153 -5.87 12.00 -18.28
C LYS A 153 -6.96 11.67 -19.28
N LEU A 154 -8.14 12.24 -19.10
CA LEU A 154 -9.25 12.03 -20.01
C LEU A 154 -8.88 12.51 -21.42
N THR A 155 -8.83 11.55 -22.36
CA THR A 155 -8.67 11.84 -23.79
C THR A 155 -9.95 12.45 -24.36
N PHE A 156 -9.90 12.94 -25.60
CA PHE A 156 -11.09 13.41 -26.29
C PHE A 156 -12.14 12.29 -26.44
N GLU A 157 -11.68 11.07 -26.75
CA GLU A 157 -12.53 9.88 -26.85
C GLU A 157 -13.22 9.55 -25.52
N ASP A 158 -12.51 9.64 -24.40
CA ASP A 158 -13.06 9.42 -23.06
C ASP A 158 -14.13 10.46 -22.72
N LYS A 159 -13.90 11.72 -23.10
CA LYS A 159 -14.87 12.80 -22.90
C LYS A 159 -16.14 12.57 -23.73
N VAL A 160 -16.00 12.17 -24.99
CA VAL A 160 -17.13 11.80 -25.87
C VAL A 160 -17.86 10.59 -25.28
N TYR A 161 -17.12 9.54 -24.85
CA TYR A 161 -17.72 8.38 -24.19
C TYR A 161 -18.52 8.78 -22.95
N ASN A 162 -18.01 9.68 -22.13
CA ASN A 162 -18.66 10.17 -20.92
C ASN A 162 -19.93 11.02 -21.20
N LEU A 163 -20.05 11.61 -22.39
CA LEU A 163 -21.24 12.36 -22.81
C LEU A 163 -22.40 11.45 -23.24
N MET A 164 -22.13 10.20 -23.59
CA MET A 164 -23.13 9.25 -24.05
C MET A 164 -24.05 8.80 -22.91
N PRO A 165 -25.38 9.03 -22.96
CA PRO A 165 -26.29 8.77 -21.84
C PRO A 165 -26.47 7.29 -21.49
N TRP A 166 -26.17 6.37 -22.42
CA TRP A 166 -26.26 4.93 -22.21
C TRP A 166 -25.05 4.31 -21.48
N HIS A 167 -23.94 5.06 -21.30
CA HIS A 167 -22.80 4.59 -20.52
C HIS A 167 -22.99 4.85 -19.04
N LYS A 168 -23.36 3.79 -18.29
CA LYS A 168 -23.58 3.86 -16.83
C LYS A 168 -22.32 4.13 -16.01
N LYS A 169 -21.15 3.71 -16.51
CA LYS A 169 -19.83 3.95 -15.87
C LYS A 169 -19.06 4.98 -16.66
N LYS A 170 -18.84 6.15 -16.06
CA LYS A 170 -18.00 7.21 -16.62
C LYS A 170 -16.52 6.94 -16.36
N ILE A 171 -15.68 7.20 -17.36
CA ILE A 171 -14.23 7.16 -17.23
C ILE A 171 -13.81 8.37 -16.40
N LYS A 172 -13.02 8.16 -15.35
CA LYS A 172 -12.53 9.21 -14.44
C LYS A 172 -11.05 9.48 -14.67
N GLU A 173 -10.65 10.71 -14.43
CA GLU A 173 -9.23 11.06 -14.36
C GLU A 173 -8.58 10.37 -13.15
N ILE A 174 -7.40 9.76 -13.37
CA ILE A 174 -6.59 9.12 -12.33
C ILE A 174 -5.38 10.00 -12.07
N LYS A 175 -5.28 10.51 -10.85
CA LYS A 175 -4.13 11.29 -10.41
C LYS A 175 -2.98 10.38 -9.97
N PRO A 176 -1.73 10.78 -10.13
CA PRO A 176 -0.57 9.99 -9.73
C PRO A 176 -0.33 10.09 -8.21
N GLU A 177 -1.28 9.65 -7.41
CA GLU A 177 -1.24 9.64 -5.94
C GLU A 177 -1.03 8.22 -5.41
N GLY A 178 -0.74 8.10 -4.11
CA GLY A 178 -0.60 6.81 -3.43
C GLY A 178 0.85 6.36 -3.27
N VAL A 179 1.02 5.11 -2.85
CA VAL A 179 2.32 4.49 -2.60
C VAL A 179 2.90 3.88 -3.86
N PHE A 180 4.22 3.84 -3.98
CA PHE A 180 4.88 3.17 -5.09
C PHE A 180 4.79 1.65 -4.94
N VAL A 181 4.41 0.99 -6.03
CA VAL A 181 4.37 -0.48 -6.11
C VAL A 181 5.32 -1.04 -7.16
N GLY A 182 6.00 -0.17 -7.90
CA GLY A 182 6.98 -0.52 -8.93
C GLY A 182 7.02 0.50 -10.05
N ALA A 183 7.65 0.12 -11.14
CA ALA A 183 7.57 0.81 -12.43
C ALA A 183 7.35 -0.23 -13.54
N TRP A 184 6.85 0.20 -14.66
CA TRP A 184 6.59 -0.63 -15.83
C TRP A 184 7.09 0.07 -17.08
N GLN A 185 7.84 -0.65 -17.89
CA GLN A 185 8.29 -0.17 -19.18
C GLN A 185 7.30 -0.60 -20.25
N ASP A 186 6.71 0.37 -20.96
CA ASP A 186 5.78 0.09 -22.04
C ASP A 186 6.54 -0.57 -23.21
N PRO A 187 6.25 -1.85 -23.58
CA PRO A 187 6.97 -2.55 -24.63
C PRO A 187 6.85 -1.87 -26.02
N LYS A 188 5.83 -1.01 -26.21
CA LYS A 188 5.60 -0.34 -27.49
C LYS A 188 6.37 0.97 -27.62
N THR A 189 6.48 1.72 -26.53
CA THR A 189 7.07 3.06 -26.53
C THR A 189 8.44 3.11 -25.87
N GLY A 190 8.81 2.07 -25.09
CA GLY A 190 10.01 2.07 -24.26
C GLY A 190 9.93 3.02 -23.06
N GLU A 191 8.80 3.71 -22.86
CA GLU A 191 8.62 4.68 -21.77
C GLU A 191 8.45 3.97 -20.42
N VAL A 192 9.20 4.41 -19.40
CA VAL A 192 9.06 3.91 -18.03
C VAL A 192 7.97 4.69 -17.31
N LYS A 193 6.98 4.00 -16.80
CA LYS A 193 5.85 4.55 -16.02
C LYS A 193 5.92 4.07 -14.59
N TYR A 194 5.88 5.00 -13.64
CA TYR A 194 5.80 4.68 -12.21
C TYR A 194 4.41 4.15 -11.86
N LEU A 195 4.37 3.01 -11.19
CA LEU A 195 3.15 2.38 -10.72
C LEU A 195 2.88 2.83 -9.28
N ARG A 196 1.72 3.46 -9.07
CA ARG A 196 1.31 3.97 -7.76
C ARG A 196 -0.06 3.45 -7.39
N HIS A 197 -0.21 2.98 -6.16
CA HIS A 197 -1.45 2.39 -5.66
C HIS A 197 -2.10 3.31 -4.61
N ASN A 198 -3.26 3.88 -4.95
CA ASN A 198 -3.99 4.83 -4.09
C ASN A 198 -5.19 4.20 -3.37
N GLY A 199 -5.48 2.92 -3.60
CA GLY A 199 -6.54 2.19 -2.91
C GLY A 199 -6.23 1.97 -1.42
N PRO A 200 -7.22 1.54 -0.64
CA PRO A 200 -7.05 1.23 0.79
C PRO A 200 -6.31 -0.09 1.03
N GLU A 201 -6.17 -0.92 0.03
CA GLU A 201 -5.64 -2.27 0.10
C GLU A 201 -4.19 -2.29 0.59
N HIS A 202 -3.87 -3.31 1.41
CA HIS A 202 -2.54 -3.51 1.97
C HIS A 202 -1.57 -4.09 0.95
N ILE A 203 -0.28 -3.88 1.20
CA ILE A 203 0.82 -4.29 0.31
C ILE A 203 1.78 -5.17 1.07
N LEU A 204 2.15 -6.29 0.47
CA LEU A 204 3.25 -7.14 0.89
C LEU A 204 4.38 -7.07 -0.15
N CYS A 205 5.58 -6.71 0.28
CA CYS A 205 6.77 -6.71 -0.55
C CYS A 205 7.76 -7.77 -0.05
N VAL A 206 8.16 -8.67 -0.94
CA VAL A 206 9.14 -9.70 -0.68
C VAL A 206 10.41 -9.36 -1.46
N ALA A 207 11.44 -8.90 -0.74
CA ALA A 207 12.63 -8.33 -1.35
C ALA A 207 13.89 -8.71 -0.54
N PRO A 208 14.80 -9.53 -1.09
CA PRO A 208 16.02 -9.92 -0.41
C PRO A 208 16.87 -8.72 0.03
N THR A 209 17.80 -8.98 0.96
CA THR A 209 18.78 -7.97 1.38
C THR A 209 19.56 -7.43 0.19
N ARG A 210 19.86 -6.12 0.20
CA ARG A 210 20.59 -5.43 -0.87
C ARG A 210 19.95 -5.51 -2.26
N SER A 211 18.66 -5.89 -2.34
CA SER A 211 17.92 -5.88 -3.61
C SER A 211 17.49 -4.48 -4.06
N GLY A 212 17.69 -3.44 -3.25
CA GLY A 212 17.31 -2.07 -3.56
C GLY A 212 15.86 -1.71 -3.18
N LYS A 213 15.22 -2.46 -2.27
CA LYS A 213 13.87 -2.18 -1.76
C LYS A 213 13.71 -0.74 -1.25
N GLY A 214 14.67 -0.26 -0.45
CA GLY A 214 14.65 1.10 0.10
C GLY A 214 14.63 2.16 -0.99
N VAL A 215 15.61 2.12 -1.89
CA VAL A 215 15.75 3.11 -2.99
C VAL A 215 14.65 3.00 -4.04
N GLY A 216 14.06 1.80 -4.20
CA GLY A 216 13.06 1.52 -5.25
C GLY A 216 11.61 1.72 -4.81
N LEU A 217 11.25 1.45 -3.56
CA LEU A 217 9.84 1.48 -3.12
C LEU A 217 9.63 2.36 -1.89
N VAL A 218 10.48 2.20 -0.85
CA VAL A 218 10.30 2.91 0.43
C VAL A 218 10.55 4.40 0.25
N ASN A 219 11.74 4.80 -0.18
CA ASN A 219 12.10 6.22 -0.33
C ASN A 219 11.18 6.97 -1.30
N PRO A 220 10.87 6.45 -2.52
CA PRO A 220 9.92 7.12 -3.41
C PRO A 220 8.56 7.31 -2.79
N THR A 221 8.07 6.31 -2.01
CA THR A 221 6.80 6.40 -1.30
C THR A 221 6.85 7.49 -0.24
N MET A 222 7.86 7.51 0.62
CA MET A 222 7.99 8.46 1.71
C MET A 222 8.22 9.90 1.22
N LEU A 223 8.86 10.07 0.06
CA LEU A 223 9.07 11.38 -0.61
C LEU A 223 7.83 11.89 -1.37
N THR A 224 6.72 11.13 -1.39
CA THR A 224 5.51 11.53 -2.12
C THR A 224 4.21 11.33 -1.36
N TRP A 225 4.23 10.59 -0.26
CA TRP A 225 3.04 10.36 0.55
C TRP A 225 2.66 11.62 1.31
N MET A 226 1.46 12.16 1.08
CA MET A 226 1.03 13.45 1.64
C MET A 226 0.33 13.34 2.99
N TYR A 227 -0.10 12.15 3.39
CA TYR A 227 -0.84 11.92 4.64
C TYR A 227 0.10 11.46 5.76
N SER A 228 -0.46 11.13 6.91
CA SER A 228 0.30 10.63 8.05
C SER A 228 0.93 9.27 7.77
N PHE A 229 2.01 8.97 8.47
CA PHE A 229 2.61 7.64 8.44
C PHE A 229 3.34 7.32 9.75
N VAL A 230 3.47 6.02 9.99
CA VAL A 230 4.41 5.43 10.94
C VAL A 230 5.37 4.56 10.14
N ALA A 231 6.65 4.83 10.24
CA ALA A 231 7.68 4.07 9.52
C ALA A 231 8.69 3.49 10.50
N THR A 232 8.96 2.18 10.40
CA THR A 232 10.09 1.56 11.12
C THR A 232 11.38 1.82 10.35
N ASP A 233 12.40 2.29 11.03
CA ASP A 233 13.70 2.66 10.47
C ASP A 233 14.84 2.08 11.31
N LEU A 234 15.43 0.97 10.85
CA LEU A 234 16.45 0.23 11.61
C LEU A 234 17.81 0.94 11.68
N LYS A 235 18.02 2.03 10.96
CA LYS A 235 19.32 2.71 10.92
C LYS A 235 19.22 4.24 10.98
N GLY A 236 18.00 4.78 10.94
CA GLY A 236 17.78 6.21 10.76
C GLY A 236 18.02 6.72 9.33
N GLU A 237 18.30 5.82 8.36
CA GLU A 237 18.54 6.19 6.95
C GLU A 237 17.28 6.76 6.30
N LEU A 238 16.11 6.15 6.55
CA LEU A 238 14.84 6.61 6.01
C LEU A 238 14.48 7.99 6.56
N CYS A 239 14.66 8.18 7.85
CA CYS A 239 14.49 9.45 8.54
C CYS A 239 15.39 10.53 7.94
N ALA A 240 16.69 10.24 7.78
CA ALA A 240 17.66 11.19 7.23
C ALA A 240 17.35 11.62 5.79
N LEU A 241 16.91 10.68 4.93
CA LEU A 241 16.63 10.95 3.52
C LEU A 241 15.29 11.63 3.26
N THR A 242 14.30 11.42 4.12
CA THR A 242 12.92 11.84 3.82
C THR A 242 12.34 12.84 4.81
N GLY A 243 12.98 13.00 5.99
CA GLY A 243 12.52 13.88 7.07
C GLY A 243 12.43 15.35 6.64
N GLY A 244 13.46 15.85 5.97
CA GLY A 244 13.51 17.24 5.51
C GLY A 244 12.34 17.59 4.58
N TRP A 245 12.08 16.78 3.57
CA TRP A 245 10.95 17.01 2.67
C TRP A 245 9.59 16.93 3.39
N ASN A 246 9.43 15.96 4.29
CA ASN A 246 8.17 15.79 5.02
C ASN A 246 7.87 16.98 5.92
N LYS A 247 8.89 17.56 6.57
CA LYS A 247 8.76 18.75 7.42
C LYS A 247 8.54 20.01 6.59
N GLU A 248 9.52 20.34 5.71
CA GLU A 248 9.61 21.65 5.08
C GLU A 248 8.64 21.85 3.91
N CYS A 249 8.39 20.77 3.12
CA CYS A 249 7.61 20.88 1.90
C CYS A 249 6.22 20.25 2.01
N ALA A 250 6.10 19.09 2.67
CA ALA A 250 4.83 18.44 2.87
C ALA A 250 4.07 18.96 4.10
N ASN A 251 4.65 19.88 4.84
CA ASN A 251 4.08 20.56 6.02
C ASN A 251 3.49 19.57 7.04
N LYS A 252 4.30 18.56 7.40
CA LYS A 252 3.92 17.56 8.40
C LYS A 252 4.60 17.83 9.72
N TYR A 253 4.02 17.35 10.82
CA TYR A 253 4.77 17.18 12.05
C TYR A 253 5.84 16.12 11.83
N TYR A 254 7.10 16.46 12.02
CA TYR A 254 8.24 15.56 11.96
C TYR A 254 8.52 15.02 13.35
N ILE A 255 8.25 13.73 13.58
CA ILE A 255 8.46 13.08 14.86
C ILE A 255 9.49 11.96 14.71
N ARG A 256 10.60 12.08 15.44
CA ARG A 256 11.62 11.05 15.58
C ARG A 256 11.52 10.44 16.96
N PHE A 257 10.95 9.24 17.04
CA PHE A 257 10.93 8.44 18.27
C PHE A 257 12.03 7.37 18.19
N GLU A 258 13.07 7.54 19.01
CA GLU A 258 14.25 6.68 19.09
C GLU A 258 14.51 6.36 20.56
N PRO A 259 13.89 5.29 21.12
CA PRO A 259 13.82 5.05 22.56
C PRO A 259 15.18 4.90 23.26
N ALA A 260 16.19 4.34 22.58
CA ALA A 260 17.53 4.12 23.14
C ALA A 260 18.50 5.28 22.92
N LYS A 261 18.08 6.37 22.27
CA LYS A 261 18.94 7.52 22.02
C LYS A 261 18.84 8.53 23.13
N LYS A 262 20.02 8.95 23.64
CA LYS A 262 20.10 10.01 24.65
C LYS A 262 19.41 11.29 24.13
N ARG A 263 18.50 11.80 24.92
CA ARG A 263 17.79 13.04 24.64
C ARG A 263 18.72 14.23 24.80
N GLN A 264 18.74 15.11 23.81
CA GLN A 264 19.57 16.31 23.78
C GLN A 264 18.72 17.51 23.38
N CYS A 265 18.84 18.59 24.12
CA CYS A 265 18.21 19.85 23.77
C CYS A 265 18.92 20.45 22.55
N ILE A 266 18.16 20.80 21.53
CA ILE A 266 18.65 21.45 20.30
C ILE A 266 18.37 22.94 20.35
N ASP A 267 17.24 23.36 20.91
CA ASP A 267 16.85 24.76 21.06
C ASP A 267 16.13 24.92 22.41
N GLU A 268 16.85 25.46 23.40
CA GLU A 268 16.32 25.67 24.75
C GLU A 268 15.17 26.69 24.78
N ALA A 269 15.25 27.73 23.97
CA ALA A 269 14.24 28.79 23.94
C ALA A 269 12.89 28.27 23.44
N LYS A 270 12.91 27.29 22.55
CA LYS A 270 11.70 26.63 22.00
C LYS A 270 11.38 25.30 22.67
N GLY A 271 12.25 24.78 23.54
CA GLY A 271 12.08 23.47 24.15
C GLY A 271 12.12 22.33 23.16
N LEU A 272 12.96 22.42 22.11
CA LEU A 272 13.06 21.42 21.07
C LEU A 272 14.22 20.45 21.34
N TYR A 273 13.96 19.18 21.09
CA TYR A 273 14.89 18.08 21.35
C TYR A 273 15.14 17.25 20.09
N ASN A 274 16.23 16.47 20.08
CA ASN A 274 16.60 15.58 18.98
C ASN A 274 15.68 14.35 18.82
N VAL A 275 15.04 13.91 19.90
CA VAL A 275 14.10 12.76 19.92
C VAL A 275 12.85 13.09 20.73
N ALA A 276 11.74 12.53 20.31
CA ALA A 276 10.45 12.63 20.98
C ALA A 276 10.32 11.56 22.07
N ARG A 277 9.50 11.84 23.08
CA ARG A 277 9.10 10.89 24.14
C ARG A 277 7.73 10.32 23.85
N TRP A 278 7.53 9.10 24.31
CA TRP A 278 6.21 8.47 24.27
C TRP A 278 6.04 7.51 25.45
N ASN A 279 5.05 7.79 26.27
CA ASN A 279 4.69 6.99 27.44
C ASN A 279 3.46 6.13 27.13
N PRO A 280 3.59 4.79 27.08
CA PRO A 280 2.45 3.91 26.80
C PRO A 280 1.30 4.04 27.82
N LEU A 281 1.59 4.35 29.09
CA LEU A 281 0.56 4.48 30.12
C LEU A 281 -0.28 5.76 29.98
N GLU A 282 0.18 6.74 29.22
CA GLU A 282 -0.64 7.91 28.88
C GLU A 282 -1.71 7.61 27.81
N GLU A 283 -1.59 6.51 27.06
CA GLU A 283 -2.62 6.07 26.11
C GLU A 283 -3.88 5.50 26.80
N ILE A 284 -3.81 5.22 28.13
CA ILE A 284 -4.94 4.75 28.91
C ILE A 284 -5.97 5.87 29.06
N ARG A 285 -7.22 5.59 28.67
CA ARG A 285 -8.37 6.50 28.76
C ARG A 285 -8.95 6.50 30.17
N ALA A 286 -8.15 6.99 31.12
CA ALA A 286 -8.55 7.10 32.54
C ALA A 286 -9.62 8.18 32.75
N GLU A 287 -10.35 8.10 33.84
CA GLU A 287 -11.35 9.09 34.23
C GLU A 287 -10.72 10.50 34.31
N GLY A 288 -11.35 11.48 33.68
CA GLY A 288 -10.87 12.86 33.58
C GLY A 288 -9.76 13.12 32.57
N SER A 289 -9.18 12.08 31.92
CA SER A 289 -8.18 12.27 30.90
C SER A 289 -8.78 12.85 29.62
N THR A 290 -7.96 13.57 28.85
CA THR A 290 -8.38 14.21 27.59
C THR A 290 -8.04 13.35 26.38
N GLU A 291 -8.99 13.20 25.48
CA GLU A 291 -8.81 12.59 24.15
C GLU A 291 -9.26 13.54 23.06
N TYR A 292 -8.53 13.59 21.94
CA TYR A 292 -8.90 14.37 20.76
C TYR A 292 -9.45 13.45 19.68
N CYS A 293 -10.71 13.66 19.29
CA CYS A 293 -11.42 12.89 18.26
C CYS A 293 -11.74 13.77 17.05
N TYR A 294 -11.74 13.22 15.86
CA TYR A 294 -12.15 13.91 14.66
C TYR A 294 -13.69 13.92 14.54
N ASP A 295 -14.25 15.08 14.26
CA ASP A 295 -15.66 15.25 13.93
C ASP A 295 -15.82 15.53 12.43
N HIS A 296 -16.37 14.55 11.71
CA HIS A 296 -16.57 14.63 10.26
C HIS A 296 -17.58 15.71 9.83
N LYS A 297 -18.47 16.17 10.74
CA LYS A 297 -19.49 17.20 10.43
C LYS A 297 -18.89 18.60 10.39
N THR A 298 -17.96 18.86 11.28
CA THR A 298 -17.29 20.16 11.41
C THR A 298 -15.92 20.20 10.77
N ASP A 299 -15.40 19.04 10.27
CA ASP A 299 -14.02 18.84 9.78
C ASP A 299 -12.96 19.35 10.76
N SER A 300 -13.23 19.21 12.06
CA SER A 300 -12.38 19.71 13.15
C SER A 300 -12.09 18.65 14.20
N LEU A 301 -11.14 18.94 15.09
CA LEU A 301 -10.86 18.12 16.26
C LEU A 301 -11.76 18.55 17.42
N LYS A 302 -12.36 17.57 18.08
CA LYS A 302 -13.12 17.79 19.31
C LYS A 302 -12.38 17.19 20.49
N LYS A 303 -12.28 17.96 21.55
CA LYS A 303 -11.80 17.54 22.86
C LYS A 303 -12.90 16.74 23.56
N ARG A 304 -12.59 15.52 23.99
CA ARG A 304 -13.46 14.67 24.79
C ARG A 304 -12.80 14.36 26.12
N ILE A 305 -13.53 14.52 27.21
CA ILE A 305 -13.08 14.04 28.51
C ILE A 305 -13.52 12.59 28.67
N CYS A 306 -12.58 11.72 28.99
CA CYS A 306 -12.84 10.30 29.19
C CYS A 306 -13.57 10.07 30.53
N ASP A 307 -14.52 9.14 30.51
CA ASP A 307 -15.34 8.79 31.67
C ASP A 307 -14.77 7.61 32.49
N GLY A 308 -13.57 7.10 32.12
CA GLY A 308 -12.91 5.97 32.78
C GLY A 308 -13.49 4.58 32.45
N THR A 309 -14.55 4.47 31.65
CA THR A 309 -15.15 3.15 31.33
C THR A 309 -14.23 2.23 30.54
N LYS A 310 -13.23 2.77 29.84
CA LYS A 310 -12.25 2.02 29.05
C LYS A 310 -10.91 1.82 29.77
N GLU A 311 -10.72 2.38 30.93
CA GLU A 311 -9.44 2.41 31.65
C GLU A 311 -8.89 1.02 31.94
N THR A 312 -9.71 0.15 32.55
CA THR A 312 -9.29 -1.23 32.85
C THR A 312 -8.94 -2.00 31.58
N ALA A 313 -9.76 -1.89 30.51
CA ALA A 313 -9.52 -2.58 29.25
C ALA A 313 -8.24 -2.08 28.55
N ASP A 314 -8.00 -0.77 28.54
CA ASP A 314 -6.78 -0.19 27.99
C ASP A 314 -5.54 -0.64 28.76
N THR A 315 -5.63 -0.64 30.12
CA THR A 315 -4.57 -1.14 30.98
C THR A 315 -4.28 -2.61 30.72
N GLN A 316 -5.31 -3.45 30.66
CA GLN A 316 -5.18 -4.87 30.33
C GLN A 316 -4.49 -5.10 28.98
N ASN A 317 -4.87 -4.34 27.95
CA ASN A 317 -4.26 -4.43 26.64
C ASN A 317 -2.77 -4.07 26.65
N ILE A 318 -2.38 -3.03 27.39
CA ILE A 318 -0.98 -2.59 27.51
C ILE A 318 -0.18 -3.63 28.30
N VAL A 319 -0.67 -4.04 29.46
CA VAL A 319 0.02 -5.00 30.33
C VAL A 319 0.16 -6.37 29.64
N THR A 320 -0.85 -6.82 28.87
CA THR A 320 -0.74 -8.04 28.06
C THR A 320 0.47 -7.98 27.12
N GLN A 321 0.68 -6.86 26.43
CA GLN A 321 1.82 -6.71 25.51
C GLN A 321 3.18 -6.64 26.25
N ILE A 322 3.20 -6.17 27.49
CA ILE A 322 4.39 -6.13 28.33
C ILE A 322 4.74 -7.53 28.83
N VAL A 323 3.75 -8.30 29.32
CA VAL A 323 3.96 -9.62 29.93
C VAL A 323 4.11 -10.71 28.87
N ASP A 324 3.41 -10.61 27.76
CA ASP A 324 3.48 -11.54 26.63
C ASP A 324 3.85 -10.85 25.31
N PRO A 325 5.06 -10.34 25.18
CA PRO A 325 5.51 -9.66 23.96
C PRO A 325 5.64 -10.61 22.75
N LYS A 326 5.53 -11.92 22.95
CA LYS A 326 5.56 -12.93 21.86
C LYS A 326 4.19 -13.32 21.35
N GLY A 327 3.11 -13.00 22.08
CA GLY A 327 1.75 -13.39 21.75
C GLY A 327 1.51 -14.91 21.84
N GLU A 328 2.16 -15.56 22.78
CA GLU A 328 2.02 -17.03 22.99
C GLU A 328 0.90 -17.38 23.97
N GLY A 329 0.32 -16.34 24.60
CA GLY A 329 -0.65 -16.45 25.70
C GLY A 329 0.03 -16.67 27.04
N LEU A 330 -0.65 -16.29 28.13
CA LEU A 330 -0.17 -16.46 29.48
C LEU A 330 -0.35 -17.94 29.90
N LYS A 331 0.68 -18.76 29.66
CA LYS A 331 0.59 -20.22 29.83
C LYS A 331 0.86 -20.68 31.25
N ASP A 332 1.75 -20.01 31.97
CA ASP A 332 2.15 -20.38 33.33
C ASP A 332 1.45 -19.55 34.41
N HIS A 333 1.42 -20.09 35.64
CA HIS A 333 0.80 -19.46 36.80
C HIS A 333 1.45 -18.10 37.14
N TRP A 334 2.77 -18.02 37.07
CA TRP A 334 3.52 -16.83 37.47
C TRP A 334 3.27 -15.66 36.53
N ALA A 335 3.24 -15.91 35.23
CA ALA A 335 2.90 -14.88 34.24
C ALA A 335 1.47 -14.37 34.39
N LYS A 336 0.49 -15.24 34.70
CA LYS A 336 -0.90 -14.83 34.94
C LYS A 336 -1.04 -13.96 36.16
N THR A 337 -0.40 -14.36 37.28
CA THR A 337 -0.47 -13.62 38.53
C THR A 337 0.33 -12.31 38.48
N ALA A 338 1.47 -12.30 37.77
CA ALA A 338 2.22 -11.06 37.51
C ALA A 338 1.41 -10.09 36.64
N TYR A 339 0.68 -10.60 35.65
CA TYR A 339 -0.23 -9.80 34.80
C TYR A 339 -1.32 -9.13 35.66
N GLU A 340 -2.02 -9.88 36.53
CA GLU A 340 -3.05 -9.34 37.46
C GLU A 340 -2.48 -8.26 38.33
N LEU A 341 -1.31 -8.52 38.95
CA LEU A 341 -0.61 -7.56 39.79
C LEU A 341 -0.29 -6.28 38.99
N LEU A 342 0.32 -6.39 37.80
CA LEU A 342 0.71 -5.22 37.02
C LEU A 342 -0.50 -4.40 36.58
N VAL A 343 -1.64 -5.04 36.22
CA VAL A 343 -2.88 -4.31 35.88
C VAL A 343 -3.35 -3.48 37.07
N GLY A 344 -3.41 -4.08 38.27
CA GLY A 344 -3.79 -3.36 39.50
C GLY A 344 -2.84 -2.22 39.86
N CYS A 345 -1.53 -2.46 39.73
CA CYS A 345 -0.50 -1.45 40.03
C CYS A 345 -0.53 -0.27 39.07
N VAL A 346 -0.74 -0.51 37.75
CA VAL A 346 -0.86 0.58 36.77
C VAL A 346 -2.07 1.45 37.05
N VAL A 347 -3.23 0.85 37.31
CA VAL A 347 -4.46 1.59 37.63
C VAL A 347 -4.25 2.39 38.92
N HIS A 348 -3.67 1.79 39.97
CA HIS A 348 -3.37 2.48 41.22
C HIS A 348 -2.40 3.66 41.04
N LEU A 349 -1.30 3.45 40.30
CA LEU A 349 -0.31 4.48 40.00
C LEU A 349 -0.95 5.65 39.21
N LYS A 350 -1.83 5.37 38.26
CA LYS A 350 -2.52 6.38 37.46
C LYS A 350 -3.33 7.37 38.25
N HIS A 351 -3.99 6.89 39.31
CA HIS A 351 -4.84 7.72 40.20
C HIS A 351 -4.12 8.37 41.39
N ASN A 352 -3.00 7.78 41.82
CA ASN A 352 -2.24 8.32 42.95
C ASN A 352 -1.04 9.19 42.56
N CYS A 353 -0.41 8.91 41.39
CA CYS A 353 0.75 9.64 40.89
C CYS A 353 0.60 9.98 39.39
N PRO A 354 -0.46 10.70 38.94
CA PRO A 354 -0.76 10.92 37.53
C PRO A 354 0.38 11.64 36.81
N GLU A 355 1.11 12.56 37.43
CA GLU A 355 2.20 13.32 36.84
C GLU A 355 3.45 12.47 36.55
N LYS A 356 3.64 11.38 37.31
CA LYS A 356 4.78 10.46 37.24
C LYS A 356 4.34 9.06 36.79
N CYS A 357 3.13 8.91 36.19
CA CYS A 357 2.60 7.62 35.78
C CYS A 357 3.30 7.14 34.50
N ASN A 358 4.37 6.38 34.64
CA ASN A 358 5.13 5.73 33.58
C ASN A 358 5.67 4.37 34.06
N ILE A 359 6.18 3.56 33.11
CA ILE A 359 6.61 2.19 33.43
C ILE A 359 7.87 2.17 34.33
N ALA A 360 8.77 3.14 34.20
CA ALA A 360 9.93 3.23 35.09
C ALA A 360 9.48 3.53 36.56
N THR A 361 8.55 4.45 36.74
CA THR A 361 7.93 4.74 38.03
C THR A 361 7.20 3.52 38.60
N LEU A 362 6.49 2.76 37.74
CA LEU A 362 5.87 1.49 38.15
C LEU A 362 6.91 0.50 38.69
N SER A 363 8.07 0.38 38.02
CA SER A 363 9.16 -0.48 38.48
C SER A 363 9.70 -0.02 39.87
N LEU A 364 9.88 1.30 40.06
CA LEU A 364 10.31 1.87 41.35
C LEU A 364 9.27 1.65 42.45
N MET A 365 7.98 1.76 42.15
CA MET A 365 6.89 1.48 43.10
C MET A 365 6.91 0.01 43.53
N LEU A 366 7.09 -0.93 42.60
CA LEU A 366 7.22 -2.35 42.93
C LEU A 366 8.51 -2.69 43.69
N ALA A 367 9.55 -1.87 43.61
CA ALA A 367 10.78 -1.96 44.38
C ALA A 367 10.67 -1.31 45.74
N GLY A 368 9.51 -0.76 46.14
CA GLY A 368 9.29 -0.10 47.42
C GLY A 368 9.93 1.30 47.54
N GLN A 369 10.31 1.90 46.40
CA GLN A 369 10.93 3.25 46.38
C GLN A 369 9.91 4.39 46.24
N ILE A 370 8.64 4.08 46.08
CA ILE A 370 7.56 5.06 45.92
C ILE A 370 6.42 4.68 46.86
N ASP A 371 6.14 5.57 47.80
CA ASP A 371 5.05 5.43 48.77
C ASP A 371 3.84 6.25 48.36
N THR A 372 2.85 5.57 47.74
CA THR A 372 1.61 6.20 47.26
C THR A 372 0.73 6.72 48.39
N ALA A 373 0.79 6.11 49.57
CA ALA A 373 0.05 6.57 50.77
C ALA A 373 0.62 7.90 51.27
N LYS A 374 1.94 8.02 51.42
CA LYS A 374 2.60 9.28 51.80
C LYS A 374 2.35 10.38 50.76
N ILE A 375 2.41 10.06 49.43
CA ILE A 375 2.10 11.02 48.38
C ILE A 375 0.66 11.53 48.53
N ARG A 376 -0.30 10.67 48.81
CA ARG A 376 -1.69 11.06 49.09
C ARG A 376 -1.80 11.97 50.30
N GLU A 377 -1.15 11.63 51.40
CA GLU A 377 -1.14 12.45 52.61
C GLU A 377 -0.56 13.83 52.35
N LYS A 378 0.61 13.93 51.73
CA LYS A 378 1.22 15.20 51.32
C LYS A 378 0.29 16.02 50.41
N TYR A 379 -0.36 15.38 49.43
CA TYR A 379 -1.30 16.06 48.54
C TYR A 379 -2.52 16.61 49.26
N MET A 380 -3.11 15.83 50.18
CA MET A 380 -4.27 16.26 50.97
C MET A 380 -3.90 17.39 51.96
N ALA A 381 -2.72 17.34 52.58
CA ALA A 381 -2.21 18.41 53.43
C ALA A 381 -2.02 19.72 52.65
N SER A 382 -1.45 19.66 51.43
CA SER A 382 -1.27 20.83 50.57
C SER A 382 -2.57 21.50 50.18
N GLN A 383 -3.65 20.73 49.95
CA GLN A 383 -4.98 21.27 49.65
C GLN A 383 -5.64 21.96 50.87
N ASN A 384 -5.29 21.53 52.07
CA ASN A 384 -5.82 22.11 53.33
C ASN A 384 -5.02 23.35 53.79
N GLY A 385 -4.01 23.80 53.01
CA GLY A 385 -3.23 25.00 53.36
C GLY A 385 -2.14 24.77 54.41
N ASP A 386 -1.85 23.53 54.76
CA ASP A 386 -0.76 23.16 55.68
C ASP A 386 0.54 22.99 54.87
N THR A 387 1.36 24.04 54.85
CA THR A 387 2.64 24.05 54.15
C THR A 387 3.81 23.53 55.01
N SER A 388 3.58 23.16 56.25
CA SER A 388 4.61 22.69 57.18
C SER A 388 5.22 21.33 56.81
N SER A 389 4.58 20.58 55.91
CA SER A 389 5.03 19.25 55.43
C SER A 389 5.79 19.27 54.10
N ILE A 390 6.07 20.47 53.54
CA ILE A 390 6.68 20.61 52.21
C ILE A 390 8.21 20.75 52.27
N ASP A 391 8.76 21.14 53.41
CA ASP A 391 10.18 21.54 53.55
C ASP A 391 11.16 20.39 53.88
N ASP A 392 10.72 19.14 54.05
CA ASP A 392 11.61 18.00 54.31
C ASP A 392 11.95 17.23 53.00
N GLU A 393 12.74 17.87 52.10
CA GLU A 393 13.39 17.20 50.97
C GLU A 393 14.57 16.28 51.37
N SER A 394 14.87 16.15 52.67
CA SER A 394 16.09 15.49 53.16
C SER A 394 15.86 14.16 53.92
N ASP A 395 14.66 13.60 53.94
CA ASP A 395 14.48 12.31 54.59
C ASP A 395 14.64 11.15 53.59
N ASP A 396 15.86 10.62 53.49
CA ASP A 396 16.29 9.46 52.69
C ASP A 396 15.60 8.11 53.09
N SER A 397 14.52 8.16 53.87
CA SER A 397 13.77 6.99 54.34
C SER A 397 12.43 6.77 53.62
N ASP A 398 12.33 7.16 52.32
CA ASP A 398 11.14 6.86 51.52
C ASP A 398 11.02 5.38 51.05
N THR A 399 11.85 4.48 51.63
CA THR A 399 11.71 3.05 51.38
C THR A 399 10.47 2.52 52.13
N MET A 400 9.45 2.17 51.31
CA MET A 400 8.22 1.56 51.77
C MET A 400 8.40 0.04 51.91
N ASP A 401 7.91 -0.56 53.00
CA ASP A 401 7.65 -2.02 52.95
C ASP A 401 6.58 -2.27 51.87
N VAL A 402 6.91 -3.08 50.86
CA VAL A 402 6.00 -3.40 49.74
C VAL A 402 4.65 -3.92 50.24
N LYS A 403 4.58 -4.45 51.47
CA LYS A 403 3.31 -4.85 52.08
C LYS A 403 2.36 -3.69 52.30
N ASN A 404 2.88 -2.49 52.60
CA ASN A 404 2.07 -1.29 52.77
C ASN A 404 1.45 -0.85 51.43
N LEU A 405 2.12 -1.11 50.29
CA LEU A 405 1.56 -0.89 48.96
C LEU A 405 0.32 -1.76 48.73
N TRP A 406 0.37 -3.04 49.11
CA TRP A 406 -0.78 -3.93 48.96
C TRP A 406 -1.98 -3.49 49.81
N GLU A 407 -1.71 -2.98 51.00
CA GLU A 407 -2.75 -2.43 51.87
C GLU A 407 -3.35 -1.14 51.32
N ASP A 408 -2.52 -0.29 50.71
CA ASP A 408 -2.97 0.94 50.12
C ASP A 408 -3.80 0.69 48.84
N MET A 409 -3.35 -0.22 47.97
CA MET A 409 -4.10 -0.65 46.79
C MET A 409 -5.46 -1.25 47.17
N ALA A 410 -5.53 -2.05 48.23
CA ALA A 410 -6.76 -2.66 48.74
C ALA A 410 -7.80 -1.64 49.23
N LYS A 411 -7.41 -0.40 49.57
CA LYS A 411 -8.34 0.69 49.89
C LYS A 411 -9.07 1.23 48.68
N GLY A 412 -8.48 1.16 47.46
CA GLY A 412 -9.08 1.63 46.21
C GLY A 412 -9.35 3.13 46.18
N LEU A 413 -8.45 3.94 46.77
CA LEU A 413 -8.58 5.39 46.85
C LEU A 413 -7.59 6.09 45.93
N ASP A 414 -8.02 7.22 45.35
CA ASP A 414 -7.17 8.13 44.57
C ASP A 414 -6.36 9.06 45.51
N ARG A 415 -5.58 9.98 44.92
CA ARG A 415 -4.78 10.96 45.67
C ARG A 415 -5.61 11.94 46.49
N GLU A 416 -6.91 12.12 46.18
CA GLU A 416 -7.86 12.94 46.92
C GLU A 416 -8.56 12.15 48.04
N GLY A 417 -8.25 10.87 48.22
CA GLY A 417 -8.93 9.96 49.16
C GLY A 417 -10.31 9.53 48.70
N LYS A 418 -10.64 9.66 47.39
CA LYS A 418 -11.94 9.29 46.83
C LYS A 418 -11.85 7.97 46.04
N PRO A 419 -12.94 7.20 46.01
CA PRO A 419 -12.99 6.01 45.19
C PRO A 419 -13.10 6.39 43.70
N TYR A 420 -12.35 5.71 42.81
CA TYR A 420 -12.37 5.87 41.35
C TYR A 420 -12.98 4.65 40.65
N LYS A 421 -13.43 4.80 39.38
CA LYS A 421 -14.21 3.76 38.69
C LYS A 421 -13.44 2.45 38.46
N ALA A 422 -12.16 2.54 38.07
CA ALA A 422 -11.34 1.36 37.77
C ALA A 422 -10.71 0.68 39.01
N ARG A 423 -11.04 1.13 40.23
CA ARG A 423 -10.41 0.70 41.48
C ARG A 423 -10.46 -0.79 41.75
N ASP A 424 -11.46 -1.50 41.27
CA ASP A 424 -11.63 -2.93 41.55
C ASP A 424 -10.42 -3.76 41.12
N ALA A 425 -9.77 -3.39 40.01
CA ALA A 425 -8.54 -4.04 39.57
C ALA A 425 -7.40 -3.84 40.59
N ALA A 426 -7.25 -2.65 41.17
CA ALA A 426 -6.24 -2.36 42.18
C ALA A 426 -6.58 -3.07 43.49
N ILE A 427 -7.85 -3.04 43.95
CA ILE A 427 -8.32 -3.69 45.17
C ILE A 427 -8.06 -5.19 45.11
N ILE A 428 -8.46 -5.85 44.01
CA ILE A 428 -8.29 -7.30 43.86
C ILE A 428 -6.80 -7.67 43.85
N ALA A 429 -5.97 -6.94 43.10
CA ALA A 429 -4.53 -7.19 43.05
C ALA A 429 -3.87 -7.01 44.42
N GLY A 430 -4.19 -5.91 45.13
CA GLY A 430 -3.68 -5.64 46.48
C GLY A 430 -4.10 -6.72 47.48
N GLN A 431 -5.38 -7.13 47.45
CA GLN A 431 -5.91 -8.16 48.36
C GLN A 431 -5.25 -9.53 48.07
N HIS A 432 -5.15 -9.92 46.80
CA HIS A 432 -4.48 -11.16 46.42
C HIS A 432 -3.03 -11.20 46.85
N MET A 433 -2.27 -10.08 46.73
CA MET A 433 -0.88 -10.01 47.20
C MET A 433 -0.77 -10.04 48.70
N LYS A 434 -1.71 -9.44 49.42
CA LYS A 434 -1.77 -9.45 50.91
C LYS A 434 -2.06 -10.83 51.46
N ASP A 435 -2.96 -11.57 50.83
CA ASP A 435 -3.42 -12.90 51.33
C ASP A 435 -2.46 -14.04 50.94
N ARG A 436 -1.46 -13.79 50.03
CA ARG A 436 -0.47 -14.80 49.64
C ARG A 436 0.60 -15.05 50.66
N PRO A 437 1.11 -16.29 50.77
CA PRO A 437 2.33 -16.57 51.50
C PRO A 437 3.51 -15.71 51.02
N ASN A 438 4.38 -15.28 51.90
CA ASN A 438 5.49 -14.39 51.59
C ASN A 438 6.39 -14.91 50.44
N GLU A 439 6.66 -16.20 50.37
CA GLU A 439 7.47 -16.83 49.30
C GLU A 439 6.79 -16.75 47.95
N GLU A 440 5.48 -16.99 47.87
CA GLU A 440 4.70 -16.88 46.68
C GLU A 440 4.58 -15.41 46.22
N ALA A 441 4.26 -14.50 47.14
CA ALA A 441 4.20 -13.06 46.87
C ALA A 441 5.52 -12.53 46.31
N GLY A 442 6.65 -12.96 46.91
CA GLY A 442 8.00 -12.63 46.43
C GLY A 442 8.27 -13.13 45.00
N SER A 443 7.83 -14.35 44.70
CA SER A 443 7.99 -14.93 43.36
C SER A 443 7.15 -14.20 42.29
N VAL A 444 5.91 -13.83 42.62
CA VAL A 444 5.04 -13.02 41.73
C VAL A 444 5.65 -11.65 41.47
N LEU A 445 6.13 -10.99 42.56
CA LEU A 445 6.78 -9.67 42.46
C LEU A 445 8.04 -9.73 41.59
N SER A 446 8.91 -10.73 41.83
CA SER A 446 10.12 -10.94 41.01
C SER A 446 9.77 -11.19 39.52
N THR A 447 8.72 -11.94 39.26
CA THR A 447 8.24 -12.17 37.87
C THR A 447 7.73 -10.87 37.25
N ALA A 448 6.90 -10.09 37.98
CA ALA A 448 6.35 -8.83 37.52
C ALA A 448 7.47 -7.81 37.18
N THR A 449 8.45 -7.66 38.09
CA THR A 449 9.58 -6.74 37.88
C THR A 449 10.48 -7.16 36.74
N SER A 450 10.62 -8.47 36.48
CA SER A 450 11.39 -8.96 35.32
C SER A 450 10.86 -8.48 33.99
N PHE A 451 9.53 -8.34 33.82
CA PHE A 451 8.91 -7.80 32.63
C PHE A 451 9.17 -6.30 32.41
N LEU A 452 9.51 -5.59 33.48
CA LEU A 452 9.79 -4.14 33.47
C LEU A 452 11.27 -3.82 33.29
N SER A 453 12.14 -4.82 33.21
CA SER A 453 13.61 -4.66 33.22
C SER A 453 14.13 -3.75 32.10
N LEU A 454 13.48 -3.70 30.92
CA LEU A 454 13.81 -2.78 29.86
C LEU A 454 13.80 -1.31 30.28
N TYR A 455 12.85 -0.93 31.14
CA TYR A 455 12.60 0.45 31.59
C TYR A 455 13.46 0.88 32.79
N THR A 456 14.38 0.03 33.23
CA THR A 456 15.41 0.41 34.24
C THR A 456 16.61 1.10 33.58
N ASP A 457 16.73 1.04 32.22
CA ASP A 457 17.70 1.83 31.47
C ASP A 457 17.32 3.32 31.58
N PRO A 458 18.21 4.21 32.07
CA PRO A 458 17.89 5.62 32.27
C PRO A 458 17.46 6.35 31.00
N ILE A 459 18.02 5.98 29.85
CA ILE A 459 17.69 6.60 28.54
C ILE A 459 16.28 6.19 28.12
N ILE A 460 15.95 4.91 28.25
CA ILE A 460 14.60 4.41 27.92
C ILE A 460 13.58 4.96 28.92
N ALA A 461 13.92 5.00 30.21
CA ALA A 461 13.07 5.60 31.24
C ALA A 461 12.74 7.06 30.93
N GLU A 462 13.74 7.89 30.53
CA GLU A 462 13.53 9.27 30.12
C GLU A 462 12.64 9.37 28.87
N ASN A 463 12.93 8.59 27.83
CA ASN A 463 12.20 8.64 26.55
C ASN A 463 10.78 8.04 26.63
N THR A 464 10.45 7.33 27.72
CA THR A 464 9.11 6.79 28.01
C THR A 464 8.46 7.43 29.24
N SER A 465 9.01 8.53 29.76
CA SER A 465 8.51 9.19 30.99
C SER A 465 7.20 9.96 30.78
N CYS A 466 7.05 10.60 29.64
CA CYS A 466 5.85 11.35 29.22
C CYS A 466 5.70 11.30 27.71
N SER A 467 4.64 11.91 27.16
CA SER A 467 4.35 11.88 25.73
C SER A 467 4.42 13.27 25.12
N ASP A 468 5.28 13.43 24.11
CA ASP A 468 5.33 14.60 23.24
C ASP A 468 4.27 14.47 22.11
N PHE A 469 3.69 13.28 21.91
CA PHE A 469 2.59 12.97 21.01
C PHE A 469 1.79 11.76 21.53
N ARG A 470 0.55 11.57 21.09
CA ARG A 470 -0.24 10.35 21.33
C ARG A 470 -0.59 9.65 20.03
N ILE A 471 -0.86 8.36 20.11
CA ILE A 471 -1.12 7.50 18.95
C ILE A 471 -2.31 8.00 18.12
N LYS A 472 -3.43 8.32 18.74
CA LYS A 472 -4.61 8.83 17.99
C LYS A 472 -4.33 10.14 17.27
N GLN A 473 -3.40 10.95 17.72
CA GLN A 473 -3.04 12.22 17.07
C GLN A 473 -2.24 12.02 15.78
N ILE A 474 -1.64 10.85 15.57
CA ILE A 474 -1.01 10.55 14.27
C ILE A 474 -2.02 10.67 13.14
N MET A 475 -3.28 10.28 13.38
CA MET A 475 -4.37 10.42 12.41
C MET A 475 -5.24 11.66 12.65
N ASN A 476 -5.22 12.23 13.85
CA ASN A 476 -6.12 13.28 14.30
C ASN A 476 -5.34 14.50 14.83
N SER A 477 -4.45 15.06 14.01
CA SER A 477 -3.80 16.35 14.23
C SER A 477 -4.25 17.35 13.16
N ASP A 478 -4.00 18.63 13.40
CA ASP A 478 -4.24 19.71 12.42
C ASP A 478 -3.45 19.51 11.13
N LYS A 479 -2.20 19.02 11.24
CA LYS A 479 -1.33 18.61 10.13
C LYS A 479 -1.12 17.10 10.11
N PRO A 480 -0.80 16.49 8.96
CA PRO A 480 -0.36 15.10 8.92
C PRO A 480 0.94 14.90 9.74
N VAL A 481 1.14 13.68 10.21
CA VAL A 481 2.30 13.32 11.06
C VAL A 481 3.23 12.39 10.30
N ALA A 482 4.50 12.72 10.27
CA ALA A 482 5.59 11.89 9.78
C ALA A 482 6.34 11.30 10.98
N LEU A 483 5.93 10.11 11.44
CA LEU A 483 6.54 9.44 12.58
C LEU A 483 7.54 8.38 12.12
N TYR A 484 8.79 8.57 12.53
CA TYR A 484 9.88 7.62 12.33
C TYR A 484 10.19 6.92 13.66
N LEU A 485 9.94 5.61 13.69
CA LEU A 485 10.30 4.75 14.81
C LEU A 485 11.69 4.17 14.52
N VAL A 486 12.69 4.85 15.09
CA VAL A 486 14.10 4.52 14.82
C VAL A 486 14.61 3.56 15.87
N THR A 487 15.23 2.47 15.44
CA THR A 487 15.89 1.50 16.31
C THR A 487 17.24 1.12 15.71
N GLU A 488 18.30 1.26 16.49
CA GLU A 488 19.62 0.82 16.02
C GLU A 488 19.66 -0.72 15.92
N PRO A 489 20.40 -1.28 14.95
CA PRO A 489 20.49 -2.73 14.76
C PRO A 489 20.98 -3.49 16.01
N THR A 490 21.83 -2.85 16.81
CA THR A 490 22.38 -3.40 18.06
C THR A 490 21.34 -3.52 19.18
N ASP A 491 20.35 -2.62 19.20
CA ASP A 491 19.29 -2.56 20.19
C ASP A 491 17.97 -3.21 19.75
N LYS A 492 17.92 -3.70 18.53
CA LYS A 492 16.69 -4.22 17.91
C LYS A 492 15.98 -5.28 18.76
N ASP A 493 16.71 -6.28 19.24
CA ASP A 493 16.12 -7.38 20.01
C ASP A 493 15.67 -6.89 21.41
N ARG A 494 16.46 -6.02 22.03
CA ARG A 494 16.18 -5.42 23.34
C ARG A 494 14.95 -4.53 23.29
N LEU A 495 14.81 -3.72 22.24
CA LEU A 495 13.67 -2.78 22.06
C LEU A 495 12.44 -3.44 21.43
N SER A 496 12.53 -4.68 20.94
CA SER A 496 11.42 -5.38 20.28
C SER A 496 10.12 -5.36 21.09
N PRO A 497 10.09 -5.56 22.45
CA PRO A 497 8.86 -5.48 23.21
C PRO A 497 8.20 -4.10 23.13
N LEU A 498 8.96 -3.01 23.25
CA LEU A 498 8.45 -1.64 23.19
C LEU A 498 7.93 -1.29 21.78
N VAL A 499 8.65 -1.68 20.73
CA VAL A 499 8.23 -1.48 19.33
C VAL A 499 6.94 -2.24 19.02
N LYS A 500 6.81 -3.48 19.52
CA LYS A 500 5.58 -4.28 19.36
C LYS A 500 4.42 -3.64 20.10
N LEU A 501 4.64 -3.19 21.35
CA LEU A 501 3.64 -2.47 22.13
C LEU A 501 3.15 -1.24 21.35
N PHE A 502 4.06 -0.44 20.80
CA PHE A 502 3.72 0.74 20.02
C PHE A 502 2.84 0.38 18.80
N ILE A 503 3.28 -0.56 17.97
CA ILE A 503 2.53 -0.99 16.78
C ILE A 503 1.18 -1.60 17.15
N SER A 504 1.12 -2.44 18.19
CA SER A 504 -0.13 -3.02 18.67
C SER A 504 -1.13 -1.96 19.14
N LEU A 505 -0.65 -0.93 19.85
CA LEU A 505 -1.51 0.19 20.27
C LEU A 505 -1.95 1.05 19.08
N VAL A 506 -1.10 1.28 18.08
CA VAL A 506 -1.49 1.94 16.83
C VAL A 506 -2.66 1.20 16.18
N LEU A 507 -2.56 -0.11 16.05
CA LEU A 507 -3.62 -0.94 15.45
C LEU A 507 -4.91 -0.94 16.26
N THR A 508 -4.81 -0.90 17.58
CA THR A 508 -5.97 -0.97 18.49
C THR A 508 -6.66 0.39 18.63
N LEU A 509 -5.89 1.45 18.93
CA LEU A 509 -6.46 2.77 19.26
C LEU A 509 -6.96 3.52 18.01
N CYS A 510 -6.27 3.37 16.88
CA CYS A 510 -6.70 4.00 15.62
C CYS A 510 -7.84 3.26 14.92
N ALA A 511 -8.18 2.04 15.37
CA ALA A 511 -9.31 1.26 14.86
C ALA A 511 -10.49 1.18 15.84
N SER A 512 -10.51 2.01 16.88
CA SER A 512 -11.49 1.89 17.98
C SER A 512 -12.84 2.55 17.74
N ASP A 513 -12.91 3.55 16.88
CA ASP A 513 -14.11 4.37 16.69
C ASP A 513 -14.58 4.33 15.23
N MET A 514 -15.79 3.80 14.99
CA MET A 514 -16.45 3.83 13.69
C MET A 514 -17.88 4.32 13.85
N GLU A 515 -18.20 5.39 13.18
CA GLU A 515 -19.56 5.93 13.15
C GLU A 515 -20.27 5.52 11.86
N PHE A 516 -21.60 5.36 11.96
CA PHE A 516 -22.45 5.02 10.81
C PHE A 516 -23.53 6.05 10.63
N GLU A 517 -23.64 6.61 9.44
CA GLU A 517 -24.74 7.49 9.05
C GLU A 517 -25.41 6.96 7.76
N LYS A 518 -26.74 6.90 7.77
CA LYS A 518 -27.56 6.46 6.63
C LYS A 518 -27.11 5.11 6.02
N GLY A 519 -26.68 4.18 6.90
CA GLY A 519 -26.26 2.83 6.50
C GLY A 519 -24.86 2.74 5.87
N ARG A 520 -24.03 3.79 6.02
CA ARG A 520 -22.62 3.80 5.56
C ARG A 520 -21.71 4.20 6.71
N SER A 521 -20.51 3.61 6.74
CA SER A 521 -19.47 4.05 7.66
C SER A 521 -19.04 5.48 7.32
N VAL A 522 -18.88 6.29 8.34
CA VAL A 522 -18.42 7.67 8.22
C VAL A 522 -16.96 7.74 8.61
N LYS A 523 -16.23 8.65 7.99
CA LYS A 523 -14.82 8.89 8.26
C LYS A 523 -14.63 9.36 9.70
N SER A 524 -13.93 8.56 10.51
CA SER A 524 -13.64 8.83 11.93
C SER A 524 -12.22 9.38 12.17
N TYR A 525 -11.52 9.80 11.12
CA TYR A 525 -10.14 10.27 11.18
C TYR A 525 -9.92 11.47 10.25
N LYS A 526 -9.03 12.39 10.59
CA LYS A 526 -8.68 13.54 9.76
C LYS A 526 -7.72 13.16 8.62
N ASN A 527 -6.65 12.46 8.96
CA ASN A 527 -5.60 12.05 8.03
C ASN A 527 -5.56 10.53 7.89
N LYS A 528 -5.42 10.02 6.66
CA LYS A 528 -5.09 8.61 6.42
C LYS A 528 -3.70 8.31 6.98
N MET A 529 -3.46 7.06 7.37
CA MET A 529 -2.17 6.63 7.89
C MET A 529 -1.58 5.48 7.07
N LEU A 530 -0.31 5.60 6.72
CA LEU A 530 0.50 4.54 6.14
C LEU A 530 1.36 3.90 7.24
N LEU A 531 1.26 2.60 7.41
CA LEU A 531 2.19 1.81 8.21
C LEU A 531 3.26 1.24 7.28
N MET A 532 4.43 1.88 7.23
CA MET A 532 5.58 1.45 6.44
C MET A 532 6.50 0.62 7.33
N LEU A 533 6.34 -0.70 7.30
CA LEU A 533 7.08 -1.62 8.16
C LEU A 533 8.18 -2.31 7.36
N ASP A 534 9.37 -1.69 7.34
CA ASP A 534 10.55 -2.28 6.73
C ASP A 534 11.08 -3.41 7.62
N GLU A 535 11.36 -4.56 7.01
CA GLU A 535 11.72 -5.80 7.72
C GLU A 535 10.69 -6.25 8.77
N PHE A 536 9.41 -6.24 8.39
CA PHE A 536 8.29 -6.57 9.26
C PHE A 536 8.50 -7.84 10.12
N PRO A 537 8.97 -9.00 9.60
CA PRO A 537 9.23 -10.19 10.42
C PRO A 537 10.29 -9.99 11.48
N SER A 538 11.15 -8.98 11.34
CA SER A 538 12.20 -8.67 12.31
C SER A 538 11.65 -8.14 13.64
N LEU A 539 10.43 -7.60 13.63
CA LEU A 539 9.72 -7.21 14.85
C LEU A 539 9.31 -8.45 15.69
N GLY A 540 9.40 -9.66 15.12
CA GLY A 540 8.83 -10.88 15.68
C GLY A 540 7.34 -10.97 15.41
N LYS A 541 6.64 -11.91 16.05
CA LYS A 541 5.18 -12.03 15.93
C LYS A 541 4.48 -10.84 16.59
N VAL A 542 3.71 -10.08 15.81
CA VAL A 542 2.77 -9.05 16.27
C VAL A 542 1.37 -9.59 15.99
N GLU A 543 0.77 -10.22 17.00
CA GLU A 543 -0.50 -10.95 16.83
C GLU A 543 -1.62 -10.05 16.32
N LYS A 544 -1.72 -8.85 16.89
CA LYS A 544 -2.70 -7.83 16.46
C LYS A 544 -2.58 -7.46 14.97
N MET A 545 -1.40 -7.55 14.36
CA MET A 545 -1.24 -7.26 12.92
C MET A 545 -2.01 -8.27 12.08
N GLN A 546 -1.87 -9.57 12.38
CA GLN A 546 -2.55 -10.62 11.62
C GLN A 546 -4.08 -10.50 11.69
N GLU A 547 -4.61 -10.17 12.86
CA GLU A 547 -6.04 -9.96 13.08
C GLU A 547 -6.55 -8.67 12.41
N SER A 548 -5.78 -7.59 12.54
CA SER A 548 -6.22 -6.25 12.17
C SER A 548 -6.19 -5.97 10.67
N LEU A 549 -5.32 -6.60 9.89
CA LEU A 549 -5.23 -6.38 8.44
C LEU A 549 -6.56 -6.59 7.70
N ALA A 550 -7.44 -7.42 8.21
CA ALA A 550 -8.75 -7.66 7.60
C ALA A 550 -9.67 -6.42 7.65
N PHE A 551 -9.48 -5.49 8.59
CA PHE A 551 -10.43 -4.39 8.82
C PHE A 551 -9.83 -2.99 8.92
N ILE A 552 -8.53 -2.82 9.21
CA ILE A 552 -7.92 -1.49 9.42
C ILE A 552 -7.99 -0.57 8.19
N ALA A 553 -8.13 -1.13 7.00
CA ALA A 553 -8.38 -0.37 5.78
C ALA A 553 -9.64 0.50 5.88
N GLY A 554 -10.69 0.00 6.55
CA GLY A 554 -11.93 0.73 6.82
C GLY A 554 -11.74 1.94 7.75
N TYR A 555 -10.70 1.93 8.58
CA TYR A 555 -10.32 3.01 9.50
C TYR A 555 -9.27 3.96 8.91
N GLY A 556 -9.01 3.88 7.61
CA GLY A 556 -8.06 4.77 6.92
C GLY A 556 -6.59 4.42 7.09
N MET A 557 -6.29 3.24 7.61
CA MET A 557 -4.93 2.72 7.76
C MET A 557 -4.56 1.81 6.60
N LYS A 558 -3.38 2.00 6.03
CA LYS A 558 -2.82 1.19 4.97
C LYS A 558 -1.50 0.59 5.42
N ALA A 559 -1.39 -0.73 5.42
CA ALA A 559 -0.14 -1.40 5.71
C ALA A 559 0.69 -1.63 4.45
N TYR A 560 1.99 -1.35 4.53
CA TYR A 560 3.00 -1.70 3.56
C TYR A 560 4.07 -2.52 4.28
N LEU A 561 3.91 -3.83 4.21
CA LEU A 561 4.73 -4.80 4.91
C LEU A 561 5.86 -5.26 4.02
N ILE A 562 7.09 -5.26 4.52
CA ILE A 562 8.26 -5.69 3.75
C ILE A 562 8.93 -6.84 4.48
N THR A 563 9.22 -7.92 3.75
CA THR A 563 9.98 -9.08 4.21
C THR A 563 11.10 -9.40 3.23
N GLN A 564 12.13 -10.11 3.69
CA GLN A 564 13.23 -10.54 2.81
C GLN A 564 12.85 -11.77 2.00
N ASP A 565 12.11 -12.71 2.59
CA ASP A 565 11.54 -13.88 1.93
C ASP A 565 10.24 -14.33 2.64
N MET A 566 9.46 -15.19 1.99
CA MET A 566 8.25 -15.74 2.57
C MET A 566 8.51 -16.67 3.75
N ALA A 567 9.66 -17.37 3.77
CA ALA A 567 10.00 -18.27 4.87
C ALA A 567 10.18 -17.52 6.20
N GLN A 568 10.66 -16.26 6.18
CA GLN A 568 10.73 -15.44 7.41
C GLN A 568 9.33 -15.14 7.96
N LEU A 569 8.36 -14.92 7.07
CA LEU A 569 6.97 -14.71 7.47
C LEU A 569 6.39 -15.98 8.07
N PHE A 570 6.60 -17.11 7.41
CA PHE A 570 6.12 -18.41 7.88
C PHE A 570 6.77 -18.87 9.20
N ASP A 571 8.03 -18.51 9.44
CA ASP A 571 8.72 -18.79 10.72
C ASP A 571 8.04 -18.08 11.91
N LYS A 572 7.53 -16.87 11.71
CA LYS A 572 6.91 -16.08 12.79
C LYS A 572 5.41 -16.32 12.94
N TYR A 573 4.71 -16.54 11.83
CA TYR A 573 3.23 -16.58 11.82
C TYR A 573 2.66 -17.96 11.45
N GLY A 574 3.51 -18.91 11.06
CA GLY A 574 3.08 -20.22 10.55
C GLY A 574 2.80 -20.20 9.05
N LYS A 575 2.65 -21.41 8.45
CA LYS A 575 2.36 -21.53 7.01
C LYS A 575 0.95 -21.11 6.63
N ASP A 576 0.01 -21.20 7.57
CA ASP A 576 -1.40 -20.84 7.40
C ASP A 576 -1.68 -19.37 7.77
N GLU A 577 -0.66 -18.51 7.68
CA GLU A 577 -0.78 -17.10 7.99
C GLU A 577 -1.77 -16.36 7.07
N SER A 578 -2.51 -15.41 7.62
CA SER A 578 -3.50 -14.63 6.85
C SER A 578 -2.95 -13.28 6.32
N ILE A 579 -1.71 -12.93 6.61
CA ILE A 579 -1.12 -11.64 6.25
C ILE A 579 -1.00 -11.50 4.74
N SER A 580 -0.44 -12.53 4.07
CA SER A 580 -0.27 -12.50 2.60
C SER A 580 -1.60 -12.50 1.84
N SER A 581 -2.64 -13.13 2.39
CA SER A 581 -3.98 -13.16 1.79
C SER A 581 -4.73 -11.83 2.00
N ASN A 582 -4.48 -11.12 3.10
CA ASN A 582 -5.04 -9.79 3.35
C ASN A 582 -4.31 -8.67 2.59
N CYS A 583 -3.13 -8.95 2.02
CA CYS A 583 -2.42 -8.00 1.16
C CYS A 583 -2.82 -8.21 -0.31
N HIS A 584 -3.69 -7.35 -0.84
CA HIS A 584 -4.18 -7.47 -2.22
C HIS A 584 -3.12 -7.15 -3.28
N VAL A 585 -2.08 -6.40 -2.91
CA VAL A 585 -0.93 -6.11 -3.77
C VAL A 585 0.29 -6.83 -3.20
N ASN A 586 0.86 -7.73 -3.98
CA ASN A 586 2.05 -8.48 -3.62
C ASN A 586 3.17 -8.15 -4.60
N ILE A 587 4.32 -7.73 -4.10
CA ILE A 587 5.49 -7.34 -4.88
C ILE A 587 6.62 -8.29 -4.57
N PHE A 588 7.21 -8.88 -5.59
CA PHE A 588 8.32 -9.83 -5.44
C PHE A 588 9.51 -9.39 -6.28
N TYR A 589 10.66 -9.30 -5.63
CA TYR A 589 11.95 -9.21 -6.29
C TYR A 589 12.51 -10.61 -6.59
N ALA A 590 13.65 -10.70 -7.28
CA ALA A 590 14.32 -11.98 -7.51
C ALA A 590 14.53 -12.73 -6.18
N PRO A 591 13.90 -13.89 -5.96
CA PRO A 591 13.97 -14.60 -4.69
C PRO A 591 15.28 -15.40 -4.60
N LEU A 592 15.78 -15.60 -3.37
CA LEU A 592 16.92 -16.47 -3.11
C LEU A 592 16.49 -17.91 -2.76
N LYS A 593 15.24 -18.09 -2.31
CA LYS A 593 14.69 -19.39 -1.90
C LYS A 593 13.70 -19.92 -2.94
N THR A 594 13.81 -21.21 -3.22
CA THR A 594 12.92 -21.94 -4.16
C THR A 594 11.45 -21.92 -3.72
N GLU A 595 11.18 -21.92 -2.41
CA GLU A 595 9.81 -21.83 -1.87
C GLU A 595 9.13 -20.52 -2.27
N THR A 596 9.84 -19.40 -2.13
CA THR A 596 9.33 -18.08 -2.57
C THR A 596 9.16 -18.04 -4.09
N ALA A 597 10.11 -18.60 -4.85
CA ALA A 597 10.01 -18.68 -6.32
C ALA A 597 8.81 -19.52 -6.77
N GLN A 598 8.50 -20.61 -6.06
CA GLN A 598 7.31 -21.43 -6.34
C GLN A 598 6.01 -20.60 -6.11
N ILE A 599 5.92 -19.89 -4.99
CA ILE A 599 4.77 -19.02 -4.69
C ILE A 599 4.57 -17.97 -5.80
N MET A 600 5.66 -17.38 -6.30
CA MET A 600 5.60 -16.42 -7.41
C MET A 600 5.06 -17.05 -8.69
N SER A 601 5.56 -18.24 -9.04
CA SER A 601 5.13 -19.00 -10.22
C SER A 601 3.64 -19.37 -10.12
N ASP A 602 3.20 -19.85 -8.96
CA ASP A 602 1.80 -20.21 -8.71
C ASP A 602 0.86 -19.01 -8.79
N LYS A 603 1.27 -17.85 -8.22
CA LYS A 603 0.52 -16.59 -8.33
C LYS A 603 0.44 -16.06 -9.76
N ALA A 604 1.47 -16.27 -10.58
CA ALA A 604 1.48 -15.89 -11.99
C ALA A 604 0.51 -16.72 -12.83
N GLY A 605 0.27 -17.97 -12.42
CA GLY A 605 -0.68 -18.89 -13.03
C GLY A 605 -0.14 -19.58 -14.27
N THR A 606 -1.03 -20.36 -14.92
CA THR A 606 -0.71 -21.17 -16.09
C THR A 606 -1.26 -20.55 -17.37
N THR A 607 -0.49 -20.61 -18.42
CA THR A 607 -0.87 -20.19 -19.79
C THR A 607 -0.88 -21.40 -20.74
N THR A 608 -1.65 -21.32 -21.81
CA THR A 608 -1.66 -22.33 -22.87
C THR A 608 -0.65 -21.95 -23.94
N ILE A 609 0.37 -22.77 -24.17
CA ILE A 609 1.28 -22.67 -25.30
C ILE A 609 0.87 -23.66 -26.39
N LEU A 610 1.03 -23.24 -27.64
CA LEU A 610 0.78 -24.10 -28.81
C LEU A 610 2.13 -24.48 -29.40
N GLU A 611 2.46 -25.77 -29.28
CA GLU A 611 3.67 -26.32 -29.87
C GLU A 611 3.35 -26.93 -31.24
N GLU A 612 4.13 -26.55 -32.27
CA GLU A 612 4.04 -27.12 -33.58
C GLU A 612 4.95 -28.34 -33.71
N ASN A 613 4.36 -29.53 -33.72
CA ASN A 613 5.10 -30.77 -33.98
C ASN A 613 5.12 -31.04 -35.46
N LYS A 614 6.32 -30.98 -36.06
CA LYS A 614 6.57 -31.34 -37.47
C LYS A 614 7.06 -32.76 -37.52
N SER A 615 6.28 -33.63 -38.12
CA SER A 615 6.67 -35.00 -38.46
C SER A 615 6.94 -35.10 -39.96
N ILE A 616 8.14 -35.55 -40.31
CA ILE A 616 8.53 -35.82 -41.70
C ILE A 616 8.58 -37.33 -41.87
N SER A 617 7.69 -37.90 -42.64
CA SER A 617 7.70 -39.33 -42.97
C SER A 617 7.98 -39.53 -44.46
N GLY A 618 8.94 -40.45 -44.77
CA GLY A 618 9.37 -40.79 -46.10
C GLY A 618 10.67 -40.10 -46.55
N GLY A 619 11.43 -40.73 -47.44
CA GLY A 619 12.66 -40.22 -48.02
C GLY A 619 12.53 -39.87 -49.49
N GLY A 620 13.31 -38.87 -49.99
CA GLY A 620 13.33 -38.44 -51.36
C GLY A 620 12.10 -37.61 -51.80
N LEU A 621 11.74 -37.71 -53.08
CA LEU A 621 10.64 -36.91 -53.68
C LEU A 621 9.22 -37.23 -53.17
N LYS A 622 9.07 -38.16 -52.24
CA LYS A 622 7.80 -38.56 -51.58
C LYS A 622 7.74 -38.20 -50.09
N ALA A 623 8.57 -37.30 -49.60
CA ALA A 623 8.49 -36.85 -48.22
C ALA A 623 7.17 -36.14 -47.92
N SER A 624 6.37 -36.69 -47.03
CA SER A 624 5.15 -36.05 -46.50
C SER A 624 5.47 -35.35 -45.18
N THR A 625 5.17 -34.07 -45.09
CA THR A 625 5.31 -33.28 -43.87
C THR A 625 3.94 -33.12 -43.22
N SER A 626 3.76 -33.73 -42.07
CA SER A 626 2.58 -33.52 -41.22
C SER A 626 2.91 -32.50 -40.15
N ARG A 627 2.01 -31.53 -39.98
CA ARG A 627 2.09 -30.53 -38.92
C ARG A 627 0.92 -30.70 -37.97
N SER A 628 1.16 -30.94 -36.71
CA SER A 628 0.11 -30.99 -35.69
C SER A 628 0.41 -29.91 -34.63
N MET A 629 -0.64 -29.23 -34.19
CA MET A 629 -0.58 -28.27 -33.10
C MET A 629 -1.03 -28.98 -31.81
N GLN A 630 -0.15 -29.00 -30.82
CA GLN A 630 -0.46 -29.53 -29.49
C GLN A 630 -0.56 -28.36 -28.52
N ALA A 631 -1.68 -28.29 -27.78
CA ALA A 631 -1.84 -27.33 -26.69
C ALA A 631 -1.23 -27.92 -25.43
N THR A 632 -0.33 -27.23 -24.80
CA THR A 632 0.33 -27.64 -23.56
C THR A 632 0.22 -26.53 -22.53
N GLY A 633 -0.04 -26.91 -21.24
CA GLY A 633 -0.04 -25.96 -20.13
C GLY A 633 1.39 -25.68 -19.68
N ARG A 634 1.74 -24.38 -19.56
CA ARG A 634 3.02 -23.94 -19.00
C ARG A 634 2.75 -22.84 -17.97
N ALA A 635 3.49 -22.83 -16.86
CA ALA A 635 3.47 -21.67 -15.96
C ALA A 635 3.82 -20.40 -16.76
N LEU A 636 3.12 -19.29 -16.49
CA LEU A 636 3.39 -17.99 -17.15
C LEU A 636 4.85 -17.57 -16.94
N ILE A 637 5.38 -17.86 -15.75
CA ILE A 637 6.78 -17.79 -15.39
C ILE A 637 7.09 -19.00 -14.50
N THR A 638 8.13 -19.77 -14.79
CA THR A 638 8.53 -20.92 -13.99
C THR A 638 9.30 -20.47 -12.74
N LYS A 639 9.40 -21.34 -11.74
CA LYS A 639 10.19 -21.05 -10.53
C LYS A 639 11.64 -20.69 -10.84
N ASP A 640 12.23 -21.36 -11.84
CA ASP A 640 13.63 -21.14 -12.23
C ASP A 640 13.79 -19.77 -12.93
N GLU A 641 12.82 -19.37 -13.75
CA GLU A 641 12.76 -18.03 -14.35
C GLU A 641 12.54 -16.95 -13.29
N CYS A 642 11.72 -17.22 -12.24
CA CYS A 642 11.58 -16.30 -11.11
C CYS A 642 12.91 -16.04 -10.39
N MET A 643 13.73 -17.08 -10.22
CA MET A 643 15.06 -16.96 -9.60
C MET A 643 16.08 -16.23 -10.49
N GLN A 644 15.82 -16.16 -11.80
CA GLN A 644 16.67 -15.50 -12.79
C GLN A 644 16.22 -14.07 -13.12
N LEU A 645 15.21 -13.53 -12.44
CA LEU A 645 14.85 -12.12 -12.59
C LEU A 645 16.09 -11.25 -12.40
N ALA A 646 16.26 -10.25 -13.27
CA ALA A 646 17.46 -9.43 -13.26
C ALA A 646 17.61 -8.66 -11.95
N ALA A 647 18.69 -8.89 -11.25
CA ALA A 647 19.06 -8.12 -10.07
C ALA A 647 19.49 -6.69 -10.46
N PRO A 648 19.41 -5.71 -9.55
CA PRO A 648 19.91 -4.37 -9.82
C PRO A 648 21.43 -4.39 -10.07
N VAL A 649 21.88 -3.67 -11.10
CA VAL A 649 23.30 -3.50 -11.38
C VAL A 649 23.90 -2.47 -10.44
N LYS A 650 25.01 -2.81 -9.80
CA LYS A 650 25.71 -1.98 -8.82
C LYS A 650 27.09 -1.57 -9.32
N ASP A 651 27.57 -0.42 -8.82
CA ASP A 651 28.97 -0.01 -8.98
C ASP A 651 29.88 -0.75 -7.98
N ASN A 652 31.17 -0.46 -8.05
CA ASN A 652 32.19 -1.05 -7.17
C ASN A 652 32.02 -0.67 -5.68
N LEU A 653 31.25 0.37 -5.39
CA LEU A 653 30.92 0.82 -4.03
C LEU A 653 29.62 0.20 -3.52
N GLY A 654 28.92 -0.58 -4.35
CA GLY A 654 27.64 -1.20 -4.03
C GLY A 654 26.40 -0.33 -4.27
N ASN A 655 26.56 0.87 -4.86
CA ASN A 655 25.45 1.73 -5.20
C ASN A 655 24.74 1.24 -6.46
N ILE A 656 23.41 1.23 -6.44
CA ILE A 656 22.62 0.79 -7.57
C ILE A 656 22.71 1.81 -8.71
N GLN A 657 23.08 1.32 -9.90
CA GLN A 657 23.19 2.10 -11.13
C GLN A 657 22.03 1.84 -12.10
N LYS A 658 21.57 0.58 -12.20
CA LYS A 658 20.44 0.20 -13.04
C LYS A 658 19.39 -0.55 -12.21
N PRO A 659 18.10 -0.36 -12.53
CA PRO A 659 17.03 -1.05 -11.82
C PRO A 659 17.06 -2.55 -12.09
N GLY A 660 16.65 -3.35 -11.10
CA GLY A 660 16.34 -4.75 -11.25
C GLY A 660 14.87 -4.97 -11.64
N GLU A 661 14.53 -6.22 -11.95
CA GLU A 661 13.17 -6.64 -12.27
C GLU A 661 12.40 -7.02 -11.01
N MET A 662 11.07 -6.96 -11.12
CA MET A 662 10.14 -7.36 -10.08
C MET A 662 8.82 -7.86 -10.67
N LEU A 663 8.13 -8.72 -9.95
CA LEU A 663 6.77 -9.13 -10.26
C LEU A 663 5.78 -8.45 -9.31
N ILE A 664 4.69 -7.93 -9.87
CA ILE A 664 3.64 -7.26 -9.11
C ILE A 664 2.32 -7.97 -9.37
N PHE A 665 1.71 -8.47 -8.32
CA PHE A 665 0.44 -9.18 -8.36
C PHE A 665 -0.62 -8.33 -7.65
N THR A 666 -1.69 -8.04 -8.35
CA THR A 666 -2.88 -7.39 -7.79
C THR A 666 -4.04 -8.36 -7.86
N ALA A 667 -4.79 -8.54 -6.79
CA ALA A 667 -5.87 -9.50 -6.72
C ALA A 667 -6.87 -9.35 -7.88
N GLY A 668 -7.17 -10.46 -8.56
CA GLY A 668 -8.10 -10.49 -9.69
C GLY A 668 -7.61 -9.85 -10.99
N GLN A 669 -6.32 -9.52 -11.11
CA GLN A 669 -5.73 -8.87 -12.28
C GLN A 669 -4.55 -9.68 -12.84
N PRO A 670 -4.21 -9.50 -14.12
CA PRO A 670 -3.01 -10.12 -14.70
C PRO A 670 -1.74 -9.65 -13.99
N ALA A 671 -0.75 -10.54 -13.88
CA ALA A 671 0.55 -10.23 -13.31
C ALA A 671 1.29 -9.14 -14.10
N ILE A 672 1.98 -8.24 -13.42
CA ILE A 672 2.79 -7.19 -14.04
C ILE A 672 4.25 -7.58 -13.93
N HIS A 673 4.96 -7.66 -15.07
CA HIS A 673 6.41 -7.71 -15.11
C HIS A 673 6.94 -6.28 -15.04
N GLY A 674 7.47 -5.91 -13.90
CA GLY A 674 7.87 -4.55 -13.55
C GLY A 674 9.37 -4.40 -13.34
N ILE A 675 9.78 -3.16 -13.14
CA ILE A 675 11.16 -2.76 -12.79
C ILE A 675 11.13 -1.84 -11.57
N GLN A 676 12.27 -1.69 -10.91
CA GLN A 676 12.42 -0.84 -9.73
C GLN A 676 12.33 0.66 -10.09
N PRO A 677 11.52 1.46 -9.38
CA PRO A 677 11.42 2.90 -9.61
C PRO A 677 12.48 3.67 -8.79
N LEU A 678 13.73 3.63 -9.18
CA LEU A 678 14.84 4.25 -8.44
C LEU A 678 14.63 5.76 -8.25
N TYR A 679 14.51 6.22 -6.99
CA TYR A 679 14.16 7.62 -6.67
C TYR A 679 15.19 8.63 -7.21
N PHE A 680 16.47 8.27 -7.19
CA PHE A 680 17.56 9.15 -7.63
C PHE A 680 17.63 9.33 -9.14
N GLN A 681 16.96 8.48 -9.93
CA GLN A 681 16.80 8.67 -11.38
C GLN A 681 15.67 9.65 -11.73
N ASN A 682 14.82 10.00 -10.75
CA ASN A 682 13.81 11.02 -10.92
C ASN A 682 14.30 12.35 -10.32
N PRO A 683 14.52 13.39 -11.14
CA PRO A 683 15.08 14.67 -10.66
C PRO A 683 14.26 15.31 -9.53
N LEU A 684 12.93 15.14 -9.55
CA LEU A 684 12.07 15.68 -8.49
C LEU A 684 12.27 14.95 -7.16
N LEU A 685 12.31 13.61 -7.20
CA LEU A 685 12.49 12.79 -5.99
C LEU A 685 13.91 12.97 -5.43
N LEU A 686 14.91 13.04 -6.30
CA LEU A 686 16.29 13.34 -5.87
C LEU A 686 16.37 14.69 -5.17
N LYS A 687 15.78 15.73 -5.75
CA LYS A 687 15.76 17.08 -5.14
C LYS A 687 15.06 17.07 -3.77
N ARG A 688 14.00 16.29 -3.61
CA ARG A 688 13.31 16.12 -2.31
C ARG A 688 14.17 15.41 -1.28
N ALA A 689 14.90 14.36 -1.68
CA ALA A 689 15.80 13.62 -0.81
C ALA A 689 17.05 14.42 -0.37
N GLN A 690 17.39 15.51 -1.06
CA GLN A 690 18.50 16.40 -0.73
C GLN A 690 18.13 17.50 0.28
N ILE A 691 16.86 17.60 0.67
CA ILE A 691 16.44 18.54 1.71
C ILE A 691 16.93 18.01 3.06
N GLU A 692 17.69 18.82 3.77
CA GLU A 692 18.32 18.44 5.03
C GLU A 692 17.28 18.02 6.08
N CYS A 693 17.56 16.92 6.76
CA CYS A 693 16.69 16.43 7.83
C CYS A 693 16.78 17.35 9.06
N PRO A 694 15.65 17.73 9.67
CA PRO A 694 15.66 18.56 10.86
C PRO A 694 16.43 17.91 12.01
N ALA A 695 17.25 18.70 12.70
CA ALA A 695 17.98 18.25 13.89
C ALA A 695 17.06 17.98 15.08
N ALA A 696 15.95 18.73 15.17
CA ALA A 696 14.96 18.64 16.23
C ALA A 696 13.67 17.97 15.78
N THR A 697 13.07 17.19 16.66
CA THR A 697 11.72 16.62 16.49
C THR A 697 10.66 17.65 16.85
N ASP A 698 9.49 17.53 16.24
CA ASP A 698 8.31 18.28 16.67
C ASP A 698 7.66 17.66 17.89
N ILE A 699 6.90 18.49 18.59
CA ILE A 699 6.06 18.14 19.73
C ILE A 699 4.62 18.47 19.35
N ILE A 700 3.69 17.55 19.49
CA ILE A 700 2.25 17.79 19.25
C ILE A 700 1.54 18.15 20.55
N LEU A 701 2.01 17.58 21.67
CA LEU A 701 1.44 17.76 23.01
C LEU A 701 2.44 18.38 23.96
N LYS A 702 1.96 19.32 24.77
CA LYS A 702 2.69 19.84 25.91
C LYS A 702 1.76 19.76 27.13
N ASN A 703 2.19 19.02 28.15
CA ASN A 703 1.39 18.78 29.37
C ASN A 703 -0.05 18.29 29.05
N GLY A 704 -0.19 17.34 28.12
CA GLY A 704 -1.48 16.75 27.74
C GLY A 704 -2.39 17.64 26.87
N ARG A 705 -1.95 18.84 26.48
CA ARG A 705 -2.69 19.77 25.60
C ARG A 705 -2.03 19.89 24.23
N LEU A 706 -2.84 20.09 23.18
CA LEU A 706 -2.32 20.36 21.84
C LEU A 706 -1.56 21.69 21.83
N ILE A 707 -0.38 21.70 21.21
CA ILE A 707 0.41 22.93 21.04
C ILE A 707 -0.39 23.96 20.23
N SER A 708 -1.13 23.54 19.21
CA SER A 708 -2.00 24.42 18.43
C SER A 708 -3.04 25.17 19.29
N GLU A 709 -3.63 24.50 20.28
CA GLU A 709 -4.57 25.16 21.23
C GLU A 709 -3.86 26.19 22.12
N ILE A 710 -2.65 25.84 22.57
CA ILE A 710 -1.84 26.75 23.41
C ILE A 710 -1.45 28.00 22.63
N GLU A 711 -1.00 27.83 21.40
CA GLU A 711 -0.63 28.94 20.50
C GLU A 711 -1.83 29.83 20.15
N GLU A 712 -3.01 29.25 19.93
CA GLU A 712 -4.24 30.01 19.68
C GLU A 712 -4.66 30.82 20.90
N GLU A 713 -4.60 30.25 22.11
CA GLU A 713 -4.90 30.96 23.35
C GLU A 713 -3.89 32.10 23.60
N GLU A 714 -2.62 31.90 23.32
CA GLU A 714 -1.58 32.94 23.45
C GLU A 714 -1.79 34.08 22.44
N LYS A 715 -2.14 33.73 21.18
CA LYS A 715 -2.48 34.73 20.16
C LYS A 715 -3.70 35.55 20.59
N GLN A 716 -4.74 34.88 21.09
CA GLN A 716 -5.95 35.57 21.56
C GLN A 716 -5.65 36.50 22.75
N LYS A 717 -4.87 36.06 23.73
CA LYS A 717 -4.44 36.88 24.84
C LYS A 717 -3.60 38.09 24.43
N ASN A 718 -2.77 37.95 23.36
CA ASN A 718 -1.99 39.06 22.83
C ASN A 718 -2.87 40.08 22.06
N ILE A 719 -3.87 39.59 21.31
CA ILE A 719 -4.88 40.44 20.66
C ILE A 719 -5.67 41.21 21.73
N ASP A 720 -6.09 40.55 22.80
CA ASP A 720 -6.87 41.17 23.90
C ASP A 720 -6.04 42.21 24.69
N LYS A 721 -4.69 42.02 24.75
CA LYS A 721 -3.77 42.98 25.39
C LYS A 721 -3.41 44.16 24.50
N ASN A 722 -3.38 44.01 23.19
CA ASN A 722 -3.02 45.06 22.23
C ASN A 722 -3.98 45.03 21.04
N PRO A 723 -5.22 45.56 21.18
CA PRO A 723 -6.23 45.50 20.11
C PRO A 723 -5.94 46.41 18.90
N PHE A 724 -4.83 47.14 18.89
CA PHE A 724 -4.46 48.12 17.85
C PHE A 724 -3.18 47.74 17.05
N GLU A 725 -2.53 46.63 17.31
CA GLU A 725 -1.46 46.07 16.48
C GLU A 725 -1.99 44.96 15.58
N ILE A 726 -2.59 45.33 14.45
CA ILE A 726 -2.92 44.42 13.32
C ILE A 726 -2.01 44.79 12.15
#